data_1a5049111d13258f86a514d245e8b99c
#
_entry.id   1a5049111d13258f86a514d245e8b99c
#
_cell.length_a   1.000
_cell.length_b   1.000
_cell.length_c   1.000
_cell.angle_alpha   90.00
_cell.angle_beta   90.00
_cell.angle_gamma   90.00
#
_symmetry.space_group_name_H-M   'P 1'
#
loop_
_entity.id
_entity.type
_entity.pdbx_description
1 polymer ?
#
loop_
_entity_poly.entity_id
_entity_poly.type
_entity_poly.pdbx_seq_one_letter_code
_entity_poly.pdbx_strand_id
1 'polypeptide(L)'
;MRQLFGLPPFSLRPPHAAALLLSVLAATLSGCQLFEPRAAQSVVPDTGVVRLQGIAQSAHIAKNAAGMPLIESGNLHDLLFTLGYSQASDRLTQMVQLRLLAQGRLAELYGAEMLDLDRLMRAINLSADGQNLYKNTPKNLQSYLAIYARGVNAYLYQMRNTLPPELAQTNFKPEYWQAEDSALLLSLFSFSQSGNLAEEILALALAQHLDTEQLPWLLPVYPDEALAVADAQKIPAQVLRNSALSNSTLQLLDTLNQFSALNTLQAPLATSWVSSPQQNLTGASSLTLHSLQAQPQHKPAPYSWVNLHSPQLQAAGLSIAGVPVLIAGFNGQLAYSISAVMADSQDVFIEQLRQQQGRLEYLANDQWQPAQQRMETFFIRGQRPVREAIYSTAHGPLLTSLAPNSSSGYGLALQRTQLDADRSLNVLWQLLSSASVEKASELVQELRALPANVLLADAKHIAWQVTGSYPNRRNSRGLFPAPGWDATVAWEGYADPMLYPYDQDPAQGWLSAANQRLTQPGYGLQLSSSWANPERAENLAIQLTKKPNPASLALPNDTSRQRPWLITQLQQMLSSGGMPTALQQALQKLPSAQRSQAQQALQGFLALPADQPLSAQQAAQLQSFLAQAQAQLFSTELQSLPTSVQQAFSLHSQHSYPAWLDHLLGRDDSPFWQHACGSKAQFLLNSFLHSSQASSQAATPQPSYSQSLLVDFSQAVPVSAASFSGQSDNPYSPYQQLPKAVTGKLYPLPNTHTDIEKVYGKQRLTLLPSK
;
A
#
# COMPACT_ATOMS: atom_id res chain seq x y z
N MET A 1 -38.82 -44.86 -13.53
CA MET A 1 -39.80 -44.09 -12.71
C MET A 1 -39.42 -42.63 -12.75
N ARG A 2 -39.94 -41.91 -13.70
CA ARG A 2 -39.93 -40.45 -13.77
C ARG A 2 -41.26 -39.96 -13.29
N GLN A 3 -41.29 -38.81 -12.69
CA GLN A 3 -42.37 -37.97 -12.17
C GLN A 3 -42.53 -38.05 -10.65
N LEU A 4 -42.08 -36.94 -10.03
CA LEU A 4 -42.83 -36.11 -9.07
C LEU A 4 -41.82 -35.21 -8.37
N PHE A 5 -41.82 -33.98 -8.73
CA PHE A 5 -41.78 -32.69 -8.01
C PHE A 5 -41.21 -31.61 -8.92
N GLY A 6 -42.17 -30.89 -9.52
CA GLY A 6 -41.86 -29.69 -10.28
C GLY A 6 -41.57 -28.53 -9.30
N LEU A 7 -40.41 -27.97 -9.45
CA LEU A 7 -40.09 -26.64 -8.97
C LEU A 7 -39.57 -25.82 -10.16
N PRO A 8 -39.94 -24.54 -10.32
CA PRO A 8 -39.52 -23.71 -11.42
C PRO A 8 -38.05 -23.35 -11.35
N PRO A 9 -37.41 -23.05 -12.47
CA PRO A 9 -36.01 -22.63 -12.47
C PRO A 9 -35.89 -21.24 -11.88
N PHE A 10 -35.22 -21.14 -10.73
CA PHE A 10 -34.78 -19.87 -10.19
C PHE A 10 -33.62 -19.35 -11.02
N SER A 11 -33.84 -18.32 -11.81
CA SER A 11 -32.80 -17.52 -12.43
C SER A 11 -32.21 -16.59 -11.38
N LEU A 12 -31.06 -16.93 -10.83
CA LEU A 12 -30.28 -16.04 -9.99
C LEU A 12 -29.59 -14.97 -10.85
N ARG A 13 -29.93 -13.72 -10.64
CA ARG A 13 -29.27 -12.56 -11.26
C ARG A 13 -27.89 -12.36 -10.67
N PRO A 14 -26.88 -11.89 -11.45
CA PRO A 14 -25.47 -11.86 -11.08
C PRO A 14 -25.05 -11.10 -9.81
N PRO A 15 -25.76 -10.08 -9.29
CA PRO A 15 -25.29 -9.37 -8.09
C PRO A 15 -25.39 -10.18 -6.78
N HIS A 16 -26.03 -11.35 -6.80
CA HIS A 16 -26.20 -12.16 -5.59
C HIS A 16 -25.16 -13.27 -5.43
N ALA A 17 -24.39 -13.57 -6.47
CA ALA A 17 -23.33 -14.56 -6.40
C ALA A 17 -22.10 -14.06 -5.60
N ALA A 18 -21.75 -12.78 -5.72
CA ALA A 18 -20.66 -12.20 -4.93
C ALA A 18 -21.02 -12.05 -3.44
N ALA A 19 -22.29 -11.73 -3.15
CA ALA A 19 -22.79 -11.68 -1.77
C ALA A 19 -22.91 -13.08 -1.15
N LEU A 20 -23.18 -14.11 -1.97
CA LEU A 20 -23.21 -15.50 -1.49
C LEU A 20 -21.81 -16.05 -1.24
N LEU A 21 -20.81 -15.70 -2.04
CA LEU A 21 -19.39 -16.07 -1.79
C LEU A 21 -18.85 -15.41 -0.52
N LEU A 22 -19.16 -14.15 -0.28
CA LEU A 22 -18.81 -13.47 0.97
C LEU A 22 -19.58 -14.04 2.18
N SER A 23 -20.83 -14.46 2.02
CA SER A 23 -21.61 -15.08 3.10
C SER A 23 -21.23 -16.53 3.34
N VAL A 24 -20.77 -17.28 2.35
CA VAL A 24 -20.20 -18.63 2.51
C VAL A 24 -18.84 -18.57 3.19
N LEU A 25 -17.99 -17.57 2.86
CA LEU A 25 -16.76 -17.33 3.62
C LEU A 25 -17.05 -16.93 5.08
N ALA A 26 -18.09 -16.13 5.32
CA ALA A 26 -18.53 -15.77 6.67
C ALA A 26 -19.21 -16.93 7.42
N ALA A 27 -19.95 -17.82 6.74
CA ALA A 27 -20.62 -18.97 7.35
C ALA A 27 -19.67 -20.13 7.66
N THR A 28 -18.56 -20.28 6.91
CA THR A 28 -17.50 -21.24 7.26
C THR A 28 -16.70 -20.79 8.51
N LEU A 29 -16.71 -19.50 8.84
CA LEU A 29 -16.19 -18.98 10.11
C LEU A 29 -17.08 -19.31 11.33
N SER A 30 -18.34 -19.65 11.13
CA SER A 30 -19.27 -20.01 12.21
C SER A 30 -19.28 -21.51 12.57
N GLY A 31 -18.58 -22.36 11.81
CA GLY A 31 -18.45 -23.81 12.06
C GLY A 31 -17.36 -24.21 13.09
N CYS A 32 -16.71 -23.23 13.71
CA CYS A 32 -15.47 -23.43 14.50
C CYS A 32 -15.68 -23.97 15.95
N GLN A 33 -16.89 -24.23 16.39
CA GLN A 33 -17.11 -24.66 17.80
C GLN A 33 -16.55 -26.05 18.16
N LEU A 34 -16.15 -26.87 17.20
CA LEU A 34 -15.55 -28.20 17.46
C LEU A 34 -14.01 -28.21 17.56
N PHE A 35 -13.34 -27.12 17.18
CA PHE A 35 -11.87 -27.00 17.19
C PHE A 35 -11.31 -26.07 18.27
N GLU A 36 -12.18 -25.39 19.02
CA GLU A 36 -11.80 -24.38 20.02
C GLU A 36 -10.74 -24.82 21.06
N PRO A 37 -10.77 -26.02 21.67
CA PRO A 37 -9.80 -26.33 22.73
C PRO A 37 -8.36 -26.45 22.23
N ARG A 38 -8.15 -26.89 20.96
CA ARG A 38 -6.79 -27.07 20.41
C ARG A 38 -6.25 -25.77 19.79
N ALA A 39 -7.09 -25.00 19.14
CA ALA A 39 -6.69 -23.77 18.49
C ALA A 39 -6.32 -22.66 19.50
N ALA A 40 -6.97 -22.61 20.66
CA ALA A 40 -6.59 -21.71 21.76
C ALA A 40 -5.18 -22.01 22.32
N GLN A 41 -4.68 -23.24 22.16
CA GLN A 41 -3.31 -23.62 22.54
C GLN A 41 -2.23 -23.08 21.59
N SER A 42 -2.61 -22.47 20.46
CA SER A 42 -1.68 -21.78 19.56
C SER A 42 -1.22 -20.41 20.07
N VAL A 43 -1.85 -19.88 21.12
CA VAL A 43 -1.48 -18.61 21.75
C VAL A 43 -0.41 -18.84 22.79
N VAL A 44 0.69 -18.11 22.70
CA VAL A 44 1.74 -18.12 23.73
C VAL A 44 1.27 -17.25 24.91
N PRO A 45 1.34 -17.74 26.15
CA PRO A 45 1.03 -16.94 27.33
C PRO A 45 1.98 -15.74 27.46
N ASP A 46 1.48 -14.62 27.97
CA ASP A 46 2.32 -13.43 28.21
C ASP A 46 3.25 -13.58 29.42
N THR A 47 3.11 -14.67 30.16
CA THR A 47 3.88 -14.94 31.38
C THR A 47 4.30 -16.40 31.46
N GLY A 48 5.33 -16.67 32.25
CA GLY A 48 5.82 -18.02 32.48
C GLY A 48 7.23 -18.27 31.96
N VAL A 49 7.59 -19.54 31.83
CA VAL A 49 8.93 -19.94 31.37
C VAL A 49 8.80 -20.94 30.23
N VAL A 50 9.49 -20.66 29.14
CA VAL A 50 9.63 -21.54 27.98
C VAL A 50 11.10 -21.90 27.81
N ARG A 51 11.40 -23.21 27.69
CA ARG A 51 12.76 -23.70 27.45
C ARG A 51 12.94 -24.00 25.96
N LEU A 52 13.96 -23.38 25.35
CA LEU A 52 14.20 -23.44 23.91
C LEU A 52 15.66 -23.80 23.62
N GLN A 53 15.87 -24.54 22.53
CA GLN A 53 17.20 -24.70 21.93
C GLN A 53 17.55 -23.49 21.10
N GLY A 54 18.83 -23.07 21.11
CA GLY A 54 19.32 -21.98 20.26
C GLY A 54 19.38 -20.61 20.93
N ILE A 55 18.93 -20.49 22.18
CA ILE A 55 19.15 -19.35 23.05
C ILE A 55 20.27 -19.69 24.05
N ALA A 56 21.19 -18.76 24.29
CA ALA A 56 22.34 -18.99 25.15
C ALA A 56 22.13 -18.50 26.59
N GLN A 57 21.40 -17.41 26.77
CA GLN A 57 21.08 -16.80 28.07
C GLN A 57 19.57 -16.56 28.17
N SER A 58 19.09 -16.18 29.34
CA SER A 58 17.70 -15.80 29.53
C SER A 58 17.35 -14.55 28.74
N ALA A 59 16.21 -14.56 28.07
CA ALA A 59 15.62 -13.38 27.45
C ALA A 59 14.15 -13.25 27.87
N HIS A 60 13.61 -12.04 27.79
CA HIS A 60 12.30 -11.73 28.33
C HIS A 60 11.44 -11.02 27.27
N ILE A 61 10.16 -11.38 27.24
CA ILE A 61 9.14 -10.69 26.44
C ILE A 61 8.07 -10.18 27.42
N ALA A 62 7.76 -8.89 27.33
CA ALA A 62 6.62 -8.29 28.02
C ALA A 62 5.72 -7.62 26.98
N LYS A 63 4.41 -7.61 27.23
CA LYS A 63 3.46 -6.92 26.36
C LYS A 63 2.70 -5.84 27.15
N ASN A 64 2.53 -4.65 26.54
CA ASN A 64 1.67 -3.64 27.12
C ASN A 64 0.18 -3.93 26.82
N ALA A 65 -0.73 -3.06 27.27
CA ALA A 65 -2.16 -3.24 27.07
C ALA A 65 -2.61 -3.31 25.58
N ALA A 66 -1.82 -2.78 24.68
CA ALA A 66 -2.05 -2.85 23.22
C ALA A 66 -1.35 -4.07 22.57
N GLY A 67 -0.72 -4.94 23.36
CA GLY A 67 0.01 -6.11 22.85
C GLY A 67 1.38 -5.78 22.25
N MET A 68 1.84 -4.53 22.33
CA MET A 68 3.14 -4.16 21.79
C MET A 68 4.26 -4.76 22.64
N PRO A 69 5.16 -5.57 22.06
CA PRO A 69 6.16 -6.29 22.83
C PRO A 69 7.35 -5.40 23.22
N LEU A 70 7.89 -5.64 24.41
CA LEU A 70 9.26 -5.32 24.80
C LEU A 70 10.05 -6.62 24.83
N ILE A 71 11.21 -6.62 24.19
CA ILE A 71 12.11 -7.77 24.12
C ILE A 71 13.43 -7.37 24.78
N GLU A 72 13.80 -8.05 25.86
CA GLU A 72 15.00 -7.76 26.64
C GLU A 72 15.94 -8.96 26.63
N SER A 73 17.22 -8.72 26.39
CA SER A 73 18.27 -9.74 26.45
C SER A 73 19.63 -9.15 26.82
N GLY A 74 20.47 -9.97 27.44
CA GLY A 74 21.85 -9.60 27.79
C GLY A 74 22.81 -9.49 26.58
N ASN A 75 22.40 -9.95 25.40
CA ASN A 75 23.22 -9.89 24.18
C ASN A 75 22.38 -9.84 22.92
N LEU A 76 23.00 -9.38 21.81
CA LEU A 76 22.34 -9.21 20.53
C LEU A 76 21.83 -10.51 19.90
N HIS A 77 22.53 -11.64 20.07
CA HIS A 77 22.15 -12.90 19.47
C HIS A 77 20.84 -13.42 20.09
N ASP A 78 20.74 -13.42 21.42
CA ASP A 78 19.52 -13.85 22.10
C ASP A 78 18.38 -12.84 21.92
N LEU A 79 18.69 -11.53 21.72
CA LEU A 79 17.72 -10.51 21.36
C LEU A 79 17.07 -10.83 20.00
N LEU A 80 17.88 -11.10 18.96
CA LEU A 80 17.39 -11.41 17.61
C LEU A 80 16.65 -12.75 17.56
N PHE A 81 17.12 -13.76 18.29
CA PHE A 81 16.39 -15.02 18.44
C PHE A 81 15.01 -14.78 19.06
N THR A 82 14.96 -14.01 20.14
CA THR A 82 13.71 -13.69 20.85
C THR A 82 12.77 -12.84 20.00
N LEU A 83 13.30 -11.91 19.19
CA LEU A 83 12.52 -11.15 18.22
C LEU A 83 11.85 -12.09 17.21
N GLY A 84 12.58 -13.05 16.64
CA GLY A 84 12.04 -14.04 15.71
C GLY A 84 10.93 -14.88 16.35
N TYR A 85 11.14 -15.35 17.57
CA TYR A 85 10.13 -16.08 18.34
C TYR A 85 8.88 -15.23 18.62
N SER A 86 9.06 -13.98 19.06
CA SER A 86 7.97 -13.05 19.37
C SER A 86 7.14 -12.70 18.13
N GLN A 87 7.79 -12.37 17.02
CA GLN A 87 7.06 -12.07 15.78
C GLN A 87 6.30 -13.28 15.24
N ALA A 88 6.91 -14.48 15.30
CA ALA A 88 6.21 -15.70 14.90
C ALA A 88 5.03 -16.00 15.83
N SER A 89 5.13 -15.75 17.12
CA SER A 89 4.03 -15.98 18.07
C SER A 89 2.81 -15.06 17.80
N ASP A 90 3.05 -13.87 17.28
CA ASP A 90 1.99 -12.90 17.00
C ASP A 90 1.53 -12.90 15.53
N ARG A 91 2.39 -13.29 14.58
CA ARG A 91 2.22 -13.01 13.15
C ARG A 91 2.53 -14.17 12.20
N LEU A 92 2.53 -15.42 12.71
CA LEU A 92 2.94 -16.58 11.89
C LEU A 92 2.13 -16.70 10.60
N THR A 93 0.81 -16.53 10.67
CA THR A 93 -0.07 -16.64 9.49
C THR A 93 0.30 -15.60 8.45
N GLN A 94 0.44 -14.33 8.85
CA GLN A 94 0.86 -13.25 7.97
C GLN A 94 2.25 -13.52 7.36
N MET A 95 3.22 -13.95 8.16
CA MET A 95 4.57 -14.28 7.69
C MET A 95 4.55 -15.39 6.63
N VAL A 96 3.80 -16.46 6.86
CA VAL A 96 3.66 -17.59 5.92
C VAL A 96 2.95 -17.14 4.64
N GLN A 97 1.85 -16.40 4.76
CA GLN A 97 1.10 -15.91 3.60
C GLN A 97 1.95 -14.98 2.71
N LEU A 98 2.65 -14.02 3.30
CA LEU A 98 3.52 -13.09 2.56
C LEU A 98 4.69 -13.81 1.89
N ARG A 99 5.28 -14.80 2.56
CA ARG A 99 6.33 -15.65 1.97
C ARG A 99 5.80 -16.43 0.76
N LEU A 100 4.65 -17.10 0.91
CA LEU A 100 4.04 -17.86 -0.19
C LEU A 100 3.59 -16.94 -1.32
N LEU A 101 3.04 -15.76 -1.02
CA LEU A 101 2.72 -14.73 -2.01
C LEU A 101 3.99 -14.35 -2.80
N ALA A 102 5.06 -13.97 -2.14
CA ALA A 102 6.30 -13.55 -2.78
C ALA A 102 6.95 -14.66 -3.61
N GLN A 103 6.77 -15.93 -3.20
CA GLN A 103 7.26 -17.11 -3.92
C GLN A 103 6.33 -17.58 -5.06
N GLY A 104 5.09 -17.04 -5.19
CA GLY A 104 4.08 -17.57 -6.09
C GLY A 104 3.69 -19.01 -5.75
N ARG A 105 3.28 -19.24 -4.47
CA ARG A 105 2.95 -20.55 -3.90
C ARG A 105 1.65 -20.55 -3.08
N LEU A 106 0.81 -19.53 -3.22
CA LEU A 106 -0.45 -19.44 -2.46
C LEU A 106 -1.44 -20.56 -2.81
N ALA A 107 -1.36 -21.13 -4.01
CA ALA A 107 -2.18 -22.28 -4.40
C ALA A 107 -1.92 -23.54 -3.54
N GLU A 108 -0.73 -23.66 -2.93
CA GLU A 108 -0.43 -24.72 -1.96
C GLU A 108 -1.26 -24.58 -0.67
N LEU A 109 -1.58 -23.35 -0.28
CA LEU A 109 -2.33 -23.02 0.92
C LEU A 109 -3.84 -22.95 0.64
N TYR A 110 -4.24 -22.23 -0.38
CA TYR A 110 -5.66 -21.90 -0.64
C TYR A 110 -6.30 -22.70 -1.76
N GLY A 111 -5.55 -23.25 -2.71
CA GLY A 111 -6.09 -24.05 -3.83
C GLY A 111 -6.01 -23.34 -5.18
N ALA A 112 -6.72 -23.89 -6.17
CA ALA A 112 -6.61 -23.48 -7.58
C ALA A 112 -6.99 -22.03 -7.86
N GLU A 113 -7.79 -21.42 -7.03
CA GLU A 113 -8.19 -20.00 -7.14
C GLU A 113 -7.02 -19.01 -7.03
N MET A 114 -5.88 -19.45 -6.46
CA MET A 114 -4.65 -18.63 -6.36
C MET A 114 -3.67 -18.89 -7.51
N LEU A 115 -3.98 -19.78 -8.45
CA LEU A 115 -3.01 -20.22 -9.45
C LEU A 115 -2.60 -19.08 -10.41
N ASP A 116 -3.52 -18.21 -10.80
CA ASP A 116 -3.20 -17.07 -11.67
C ASP A 116 -2.31 -16.05 -10.97
N LEU A 117 -2.56 -15.82 -9.67
CA LEU A 117 -1.68 -15.00 -8.85
C LEU A 117 -0.30 -15.62 -8.67
N ASP A 118 -0.22 -16.94 -8.47
CA ASP A 118 1.06 -17.64 -8.39
C ASP A 118 1.84 -17.57 -9.72
N ARG A 119 1.16 -17.67 -10.86
CA ARG A 119 1.75 -17.46 -12.18
C ARG A 119 2.37 -16.08 -12.33
N LEU A 120 1.61 -15.04 -11.94
CA LEU A 120 2.07 -13.65 -11.95
C LEU A 120 3.30 -13.49 -11.07
N MET A 121 3.26 -13.95 -9.83
CA MET A 121 4.38 -13.80 -8.89
C MET A 121 5.61 -14.60 -9.30
N ARG A 122 5.42 -15.79 -9.91
CA ARG A 122 6.51 -16.57 -10.52
C ARG A 122 7.09 -15.86 -11.74
N ALA A 123 6.27 -15.20 -12.57
CA ALA A 123 6.76 -14.40 -13.68
C ALA A 123 7.62 -13.24 -13.16
N ILE A 124 7.15 -12.45 -12.20
CA ILE A 124 7.88 -11.34 -11.55
C ILE A 124 9.17 -11.82 -10.87
N ASN A 125 9.15 -13.02 -10.26
CA ASN A 125 10.30 -13.73 -9.71
C ASN A 125 11.02 -12.98 -8.55
N LEU A 126 10.24 -12.51 -7.56
CA LEU A 126 10.82 -11.87 -6.36
C LEU A 126 11.75 -12.81 -5.56
N SER A 127 11.63 -14.13 -5.74
CA SER A 127 12.56 -15.10 -5.15
C SER A 127 13.99 -14.88 -5.60
N ALA A 128 14.22 -14.52 -6.86
CA ALA A 128 15.57 -14.17 -7.35
C ALA A 128 16.06 -12.86 -6.75
N ASP A 129 15.19 -11.85 -6.60
CA ASP A 129 15.55 -10.58 -5.96
C ASP A 129 15.94 -10.80 -4.48
N GLY A 130 15.15 -11.57 -3.73
CA GLY A 130 15.45 -11.92 -2.33
C GLY A 130 16.76 -12.68 -2.18
N GLN A 131 17.06 -13.63 -3.08
CA GLN A 131 18.33 -14.34 -3.10
C GLN A 131 19.51 -13.40 -3.41
N ASN A 132 19.33 -12.49 -4.36
CA ASN A 132 20.33 -11.49 -4.71
C ASN A 132 20.60 -10.54 -3.53
N LEU A 133 19.54 -10.00 -2.92
CA LEU A 133 19.64 -9.15 -1.73
C LEU A 133 20.37 -9.86 -0.58
N TYR A 134 20.02 -11.11 -0.28
CA TYR A 134 20.70 -11.91 0.75
C TYR A 134 22.18 -12.15 0.41
N LYS A 135 22.47 -12.51 -0.84
CA LYS A 135 23.86 -12.74 -1.32
C LYS A 135 24.73 -11.49 -1.16
N ASN A 136 24.19 -10.29 -1.40
CA ASN A 136 24.89 -9.02 -1.26
C ASN A 136 24.93 -8.49 0.19
N THR A 137 24.25 -9.15 1.11
CA THR A 137 24.26 -8.80 2.52
C THR A 137 25.58 -9.19 3.19
N PRO A 138 26.20 -8.34 4.04
CA PRO A 138 27.42 -8.67 4.77
C PRO A 138 27.29 -9.93 5.62
N LYS A 139 28.37 -10.71 5.76
CA LYS A 139 28.37 -12.02 6.44
C LYS A 139 27.90 -11.99 7.90
N ASN A 140 28.24 -10.93 8.63
CA ASN A 140 27.74 -10.73 9.99
C ASN A 140 26.22 -10.57 10.01
N LEU A 141 25.63 -9.78 9.10
CA LEU A 141 24.21 -9.60 9.00
C LEU A 141 23.50 -10.87 8.51
N GLN A 142 24.10 -11.64 7.57
CA GLN A 142 23.60 -12.98 7.22
C GLN A 142 23.49 -13.89 8.45
N SER A 143 24.50 -13.83 9.34
CA SER A 143 24.48 -14.58 10.60
C SER A 143 23.37 -14.11 11.53
N TYR A 144 23.10 -12.80 11.61
CA TYR A 144 22.01 -12.26 12.42
C TYR A 144 20.63 -12.68 11.88
N LEU A 145 20.45 -12.69 10.55
CA LEU A 145 19.22 -13.21 9.91
C LEU A 145 19.03 -14.71 10.23
N ALA A 146 20.10 -15.49 10.22
CA ALA A 146 20.03 -16.91 10.56
C ALA A 146 19.66 -17.13 12.05
N ILE A 147 20.12 -16.25 12.96
CA ILE A 147 19.74 -16.29 14.38
C ILE A 147 18.25 -15.94 14.54
N TYR A 148 17.79 -14.89 13.86
CA TYR A 148 16.38 -14.53 13.84
C TYR A 148 15.51 -15.68 13.31
N ALA A 149 15.90 -16.31 12.20
CA ALA A 149 15.20 -17.47 11.62
C ALA A 149 15.12 -18.65 12.61
N ARG A 150 16.16 -18.90 13.39
CA ARG A 150 16.12 -19.92 14.46
C ARG A 150 15.08 -19.60 15.53
N GLY A 151 14.88 -18.33 15.88
CA GLY A 151 13.83 -17.90 16.79
C GLY A 151 12.42 -18.17 16.23
N VAL A 152 12.17 -17.82 14.97
CA VAL A 152 10.93 -18.17 14.26
C VAL A 152 10.70 -19.68 14.27
N ASN A 153 11.73 -20.46 13.98
CA ASN A 153 11.66 -21.91 13.91
C ASN A 153 11.47 -22.56 15.27
N ALA A 154 11.97 -21.96 16.34
CA ALA A 154 11.71 -22.43 17.70
C ALA A 154 10.22 -22.36 18.04
N TYR A 155 9.53 -21.27 17.66
CA TYR A 155 8.09 -21.17 17.77
C TYR A 155 7.36 -22.19 16.88
N LEU A 156 7.72 -22.30 15.60
CA LEU A 156 7.15 -23.28 14.68
C LEU A 156 7.26 -24.71 15.21
N TYR A 157 8.43 -25.08 15.74
CA TYR A 157 8.64 -26.40 16.33
C TYR A 157 7.77 -26.61 17.56
N GLN A 158 7.67 -25.63 18.44
CA GLN A 158 6.80 -25.69 19.62
C GLN A 158 5.34 -25.87 19.23
N MET A 159 4.87 -25.16 18.21
CA MET A 159 3.46 -25.13 17.76
C MET A 159 3.13 -26.15 16.66
N ARG A 160 4.04 -27.05 16.28
CA ARG A 160 3.86 -28.00 15.17
C ARG A 160 2.58 -28.83 15.20
N ASN A 161 2.00 -29.04 16.40
CA ASN A 161 0.75 -29.81 16.60
C ASN A 161 -0.46 -28.89 16.88
N THR A 162 -0.25 -27.59 17.03
CA THR A 162 -1.26 -26.59 17.43
C THR A 162 -1.05 -25.30 16.66
N LEU A 163 -0.95 -25.39 15.34
CA LEU A 163 -0.79 -24.21 14.46
C LEU A 163 -1.97 -23.24 14.60
N PRO A 164 -1.77 -21.94 14.31
CA PRO A 164 -2.85 -20.98 14.19
C PRO A 164 -3.99 -21.51 13.31
N PRO A 165 -5.25 -21.16 13.62
CA PRO A 165 -6.43 -21.80 13.01
C PRO A 165 -6.44 -21.80 11.49
N GLU A 166 -6.04 -20.70 10.87
CA GLU A 166 -6.02 -20.57 9.39
C GLU A 166 -5.07 -21.58 8.74
N LEU A 167 -3.89 -21.79 9.33
CA LEU A 167 -2.93 -22.78 8.82
C LEU A 167 -3.40 -24.20 9.15
N ALA A 168 -3.99 -24.41 10.33
CA ALA A 168 -4.49 -25.72 10.73
C ALA A 168 -5.65 -26.20 9.86
N GLN A 169 -6.59 -25.32 9.50
CA GLN A 169 -7.75 -25.62 8.64
C GLN A 169 -7.37 -26.04 7.22
N THR A 170 -6.27 -25.52 6.71
CA THR A 170 -5.79 -25.87 5.37
C THR A 170 -4.96 -27.14 5.35
N ASN A 171 -4.62 -27.74 6.49
CA ASN A 171 -3.61 -28.80 6.64
C ASN A 171 -2.23 -28.43 6.06
N PHE A 172 -1.97 -27.15 5.87
CA PHE A 172 -0.69 -26.68 5.41
C PHE A 172 0.35 -26.77 6.53
N LYS A 173 1.51 -27.34 6.22
CA LYS A 173 2.63 -27.44 7.16
C LYS A 173 3.68 -26.41 6.75
N PRO A 174 3.79 -25.28 7.48
CA PRO A 174 4.80 -24.28 7.17
C PRO A 174 6.20 -24.88 7.20
N GLU A 175 6.97 -24.59 6.16
CA GLU A 175 8.40 -24.89 6.12
C GLU A 175 9.14 -24.02 7.14
N TYR A 176 10.27 -24.49 7.63
CA TYR A 176 11.14 -23.69 8.49
C TYR A 176 11.59 -22.42 7.79
N TRP A 177 11.61 -21.33 8.55
CA TRP A 177 12.07 -20.04 8.10
C TRP A 177 13.57 -20.08 7.79
N GLN A 178 13.96 -19.57 6.62
CA GLN A 178 15.34 -19.40 6.23
C GLN A 178 15.76 -17.93 6.36
N ALA A 179 17.04 -17.66 6.44
CA ALA A 179 17.55 -16.28 6.46
C ALA A 179 17.16 -15.49 5.19
N GLU A 180 17.10 -16.18 4.06
CA GLU A 180 16.69 -15.69 2.74
C GLU A 180 15.22 -15.26 2.71
N ASP A 181 14.34 -15.86 3.53
CA ASP A 181 12.93 -15.49 3.60
C ASP A 181 12.74 -14.05 4.10
N SER A 182 13.62 -13.59 5.01
CA SER A 182 13.61 -12.19 5.46
C SER A 182 14.01 -11.22 4.34
N ALA A 183 14.98 -11.57 3.52
CA ALA A 183 15.37 -10.79 2.34
C ALA A 183 14.24 -10.81 1.28
N LEU A 184 13.60 -11.96 1.07
CA LEU A 184 12.45 -12.09 0.18
C LEU A 184 11.28 -11.18 0.58
N LEU A 185 10.95 -11.11 1.88
CA LEU A 185 9.89 -10.21 2.36
C LEU A 185 10.25 -8.74 2.19
N LEU A 186 11.52 -8.38 2.34
CA LEU A 186 11.97 -7.02 2.04
C LEU A 186 11.88 -6.72 0.54
N SER A 187 12.18 -7.69 -0.33
CA SER A 187 11.99 -7.54 -1.78
C SER A 187 10.51 -7.40 -2.16
N LEU A 188 9.60 -8.14 -1.51
CA LEU A 188 8.16 -7.95 -1.67
C LEU A 188 7.73 -6.56 -1.20
N PHE A 189 8.25 -6.08 -0.07
CA PHE A 189 7.98 -4.74 0.42
C PHE A 189 8.45 -3.68 -0.59
N SER A 190 9.68 -3.78 -1.08
CA SER A 190 10.23 -2.86 -2.09
C SER A 190 9.40 -2.85 -3.39
N PHE A 191 9.04 -4.03 -3.90
CA PHE A 191 8.15 -4.15 -5.07
C PHE A 191 6.80 -3.48 -4.84
N SER A 192 6.26 -3.62 -3.64
CA SER A 192 4.97 -3.06 -3.24
C SER A 192 4.96 -1.54 -3.10
N GLN A 193 6.14 -0.88 -3.04
CA GLN A 193 6.24 0.59 -3.02
C GLN A 193 6.15 1.21 -4.43
N SER A 194 6.22 0.39 -5.48
CA SER A 194 6.00 0.79 -6.88
C SER A 194 4.56 0.47 -7.24
N GLY A 195 3.76 1.48 -7.58
CA GLY A 195 2.30 1.34 -7.69
C GLY A 195 1.74 1.30 -9.10
N ASN A 196 2.51 1.68 -10.13
CA ASN A 196 1.96 2.00 -11.44
C ASN A 196 1.54 0.81 -12.32
N LEU A 197 1.99 -0.42 -12.06
CA LEU A 197 1.60 -1.59 -12.85
C LEU A 197 0.07 -1.73 -12.99
N ALA A 198 -0.66 -1.67 -11.88
CA ALA A 198 -2.12 -1.79 -11.91
C ALA A 198 -2.79 -0.63 -12.68
N GLU A 199 -2.20 0.55 -12.63
CA GLU A 199 -2.69 1.76 -13.30
C GLU A 199 -2.49 1.71 -14.80
N GLU A 200 -1.31 1.24 -15.27
CA GLU A 200 -1.08 1.05 -16.70
C GLU A 200 -1.98 -0.04 -17.29
N ILE A 201 -2.21 -1.14 -16.57
CA ILE A 201 -3.13 -2.19 -16.99
C ILE A 201 -4.57 -1.67 -17.00
N LEU A 202 -4.97 -0.84 -16.03
CA LEU A 202 -6.27 -0.16 -16.03
C LEU A 202 -6.40 0.79 -17.23
N ALA A 203 -5.36 1.58 -17.52
CA ALA A 203 -5.33 2.48 -18.67
C ALA A 203 -5.52 1.71 -19.99
N LEU A 204 -4.81 0.59 -20.15
CA LEU A 204 -4.97 -0.29 -21.32
C LEU A 204 -6.40 -0.85 -21.40
N ALA A 205 -6.94 -1.38 -20.30
CA ALA A 205 -8.30 -1.92 -20.26
C ALA A 205 -9.35 -0.86 -20.63
N LEU A 206 -9.20 0.37 -20.15
CA LEU A 206 -10.08 1.49 -20.54
C LEU A 206 -9.96 1.79 -22.03
N ALA A 207 -8.72 1.88 -22.59
CA ALA A 207 -8.49 2.13 -24.01
C ALA A 207 -9.02 1.04 -24.95
N GLN A 208 -9.16 -0.18 -24.43
CA GLN A 208 -9.73 -1.31 -25.19
C GLN A 208 -11.27 -1.27 -25.26
N HIS A 209 -11.93 -0.53 -24.36
CA HIS A 209 -13.39 -0.49 -24.23
C HIS A 209 -13.99 0.89 -24.50
N LEU A 210 -13.19 1.96 -24.38
CA LEU A 210 -13.61 3.35 -24.56
C LEU A 210 -12.78 4.03 -25.65
N ASP A 211 -13.24 5.19 -26.11
CA ASP A 211 -12.44 6.00 -27.00
C ASP A 211 -11.23 6.57 -26.28
N THR A 212 -10.06 6.51 -26.92
CA THR A 212 -8.79 6.97 -26.32
C THR A 212 -8.79 8.46 -25.96
N GLU A 213 -9.66 9.26 -26.58
CA GLU A 213 -9.86 10.67 -26.24
C GLU A 213 -10.46 10.87 -24.84
N GLN A 214 -11.05 9.82 -24.25
CA GLN A 214 -11.64 9.85 -22.91
C GLN A 214 -10.60 9.59 -21.81
N LEU A 215 -9.48 8.94 -22.12
CA LEU A 215 -8.46 8.55 -21.13
C LEU A 215 -7.88 9.71 -20.32
N PRO A 216 -7.57 10.89 -20.90
CA PRO A 216 -6.98 11.99 -20.15
C PRO A 216 -7.84 12.52 -18.99
N TRP A 217 -9.13 12.27 -19.02
CA TRP A 217 -10.07 12.71 -17.99
C TRP A 217 -10.67 11.57 -17.16
N LEU A 218 -10.50 10.31 -17.57
CA LEU A 218 -10.85 9.12 -16.77
C LEU A 218 -9.72 8.70 -15.84
N LEU A 219 -8.46 8.95 -16.22
CA LEU A 219 -7.27 8.62 -15.45
C LEU A 219 -6.60 9.92 -15.01
N PRO A 220 -7.07 10.50 -13.91
CA PRO A 220 -6.56 11.78 -13.46
C PRO A 220 -5.20 11.61 -12.83
N VAL A 221 -4.27 12.33 -13.38
CA VAL A 221 -3.00 12.67 -12.80
C VAL A 221 -3.03 14.18 -12.56
N TYR A 222 -2.00 14.73 -11.96
CA TYR A 222 -1.87 16.20 -11.91
C TYR A 222 -1.99 16.78 -13.33
N PRO A 223 -2.61 17.96 -13.51
CA PRO A 223 -2.99 18.48 -14.83
C PRO A 223 -1.88 18.55 -15.87
N ASP A 224 -0.66 18.76 -15.43
CA ASP A 224 0.54 18.80 -16.27
C ASP A 224 1.20 17.44 -16.51
N GLU A 225 0.73 16.39 -15.85
CA GLU A 225 1.18 15.00 -15.99
C GLU A 225 0.09 14.08 -16.56
N ALA A 226 -1.07 14.63 -16.90
CA ALA A 226 -2.19 13.85 -17.41
C ALA A 226 -1.78 12.98 -18.61
N LEU A 227 -2.35 11.77 -18.67
CA LEU A 227 -2.22 10.90 -19.83
C LEU A 227 -2.68 11.64 -21.09
N ALA A 228 -1.76 11.87 -22.01
CA ALA A 228 -2.11 12.48 -23.27
C ALA A 228 -2.71 11.44 -24.23
N VAL A 229 -3.66 11.84 -25.06
CA VAL A 229 -4.20 10.99 -26.16
C VAL A 229 -3.06 10.38 -26.97
N ALA A 230 -2.00 11.17 -27.23
CA ALA A 230 -0.80 10.74 -27.95
C ALA A 230 -0.08 9.54 -27.31
N ASP A 231 -0.17 9.32 -26.01
CA ASP A 231 0.44 8.15 -25.36
C ASP A 231 -0.29 6.86 -25.76
N ALA A 232 -1.62 6.89 -25.80
CA ALA A 232 -2.41 5.75 -26.27
C ALA A 232 -2.35 5.56 -27.79
N GLN A 233 -2.19 6.65 -28.56
CA GLN A 233 -2.08 6.60 -30.03
C GLN A 233 -0.79 5.95 -30.53
N LYS A 234 0.22 5.76 -29.70
CA LYS A 234 1.41 4.97 -30.04
C LYS A 234 1.06 3.49 -30.31
N ILE A 235 -0.06 3.02 -29.77
CA ILE A 235 -0.55 1.65 -29.98
C ILE A 235 -1.58 1.67 -31.12
N PRO A 236 -1.36 0.93 -32.20
CA PRO A 236 -2.31 0.88 -33.32
C PRO A 236 -3.70 0.41 -32.85
N ALA A 237 -4.74 1.02 -33.38
CA ALA A 237 -6.13 0.71 -32.99
C ALA A 237 -6.49 -0.77 -33.15
N GLN A 238 -5.92 -1.46 -34.14
CA GLN A 238 -6.10 -2.91 -34.33
C GLN A 238 -5.51 -3.74 -33.19
N VAL A 239 -4.46 -3.27 -32.52
CA VAL A 239 -3.86 -3.91 -31.34
C VAL A 239 -4.78 -3.71 -30.15
N LEU A 240 -5.25 -2.50 -29.89
CA LEU A 240 -6.19 -2.21 -28.81
C LEU A 240 -7.48 -3.02 -28.94
N ARG A 241 -7.97 -3.21 -30.15
CA ARG A 241 -9.20 -4.00 -30.44
C ARG A 241 -8.95 -5.52 -30.54
N ASN A 242 -7.75 -5.99 -30.22
CA ASN A 242 -7.46 -7.43 -30.21
C ASN A 242 -8.16 -8.12 -29.03
N SER A 243 -9.13 -8.98 -29.30
CA SER A 243 -9.96 -9.62 -28.26
C SER A 243 -9.15 -10.52 -27.32
N ALA A 244 -8.11 -11.18 -27.80
CA ALA A 244 -7.29 -12.05 -26.96
C ALA A 244 -6.40 -11.22 -26.02
N LEU A 245 -5.85 -10.09 -26.48
CA LEU A 245 -5.13 -9.14 -25.63
C LEU A 245 -6.09 -8.54 -24.59
N SER A 246 -7.31 -8.16 -24.98
CA SER A 246 -8.32 -7.64 -24.07
C SER A 246 -8.68 -8.63 -22.96
N ASN A 247 -8.93 -9.90 -23.31
CA ASN A 247 -9.19 -10.95 -22.32
C ASN A 247 -8.02 -11.14 -21.35
N SER A 248 -6.78 -11.12 -21.86
CA SER A 248 -5.57 -11.23 -21.03
C SER A 248 -5.40 -10.02 -20.12
N THR A 249 -5.73 -8.82 -20.59
CA THR A 249 -5.71 -7.59 -19.78
C THR A 249 -6.70 -7.68 -18.63
N LEU A 250 -7.93 -8.13 -18.90
CA LEU A 250 -8.97 -8.29 -17.85
C LEU A 250 -8.57 -9.34 -16.81
N GLN A 251 -8.05 -10.49 -17.25
CA GLN A 251 -7.56 -11.53 -16.33
C GLN A 251 -6.41 -11.01 -15.45
N LEU A 252 -5.48 -10.26 -16.04
CA LEU A 252 -4.38 -9.65 -15.29
C LEU A 252 -4.89 -8.62 -14.28
N LEU A 253 -5.90 -7.82 -14.64
CA LEU A 253 -6.53 -6.87 -13.73
C LEU A 253 -7.18 -7.57 -12.52
N ASP A 254 -7.90 -8.68 -12.74
CA ASP A 254 -8.47 -9.48 -11.66
C ASP A 254 -7.38 -10.07 -10.76
N THR A 255 -6.26 -10.51 -11.34
CA THR A 255 -5.11 -11.04 -10.60
C THR A 255 -4.43 -9.96 -9.77
N LEU A 256 -4.30 -8.73 -10.29
CA LEU A 256 -3.74 -7.59 -9.55
C LEU A 256 -4.67 -7.14 -8.42
N ASN A 257 -5.98 -7.23 -8.60
CA ASN A 257 -6.95 -7.01 -7.51
C ASN A 257 -6.80 -8.05 -6.39
N GLN A 258 -6.57 -9.31 -6.73
CA GLN A 258 -6.25 -10.36 -5.76
C GLN A 258 -4.91 -10.08 -5.03
N PHE A 259 -3.87 -9.67 -5.78
CA PHE A 259 -2.59 -9.29 -5.19
C PHE A 259 -2.77 -8.17 -4.16
N SER A 260 -3.48 -7.10 -4.51
CA SER A 260 -3.78 -5.99 -3.60
C SER A 260 -4.55 -6.44 -2.36
N ALA A 261 -5.50 -7.37 -2.50
CA ALA A 261 -6.30 -7.87 -1.39
C ALA A 261 -5.50 -8.74 -0.39
N LEU A 262 -4.45 -9.43 -0.84
CA LEU A 262 -3.66 -10.37 -0.04
C LEU A 262 -2.33 -9.78 0.44
N ASN A 263 -1.81 -8.78 -0.28
CA ASN A 263 -0.55 -8.14 0.08
C ASN A 263 -0.73 -7.06 1.14
N THR A 264 -0.59 -7.44 2.40
CA THR A 264 -0.67 -6.48 3.52
C THR A 264 0.47 -5.47 3.54
N LEU A 265 1.55 -5.69 2.78
CA LEU A 265 2.68 -4.76 2.64
C LEU A 265 2.53 -3.80 1.46
N GLN A 266 1.45 -3.91 0.67
CA GLN A 266 1.18 -2.94 -0.40
C GLN A 266 1.18 -1.53 0.20
N ALA A 267 1.89 -0.60 -0.44
CA ALA A 267 2.16 0.74 0.06
C ALA A 267 0.94 1.36 0.73
N PRO A 268 0.84 1.35 2.06
CA PRO A 268 -0.23 2.07 2.71
C PRO A 268 0.00 3.54 2.48
N LEU A 269 -1.07 4.27 2.21
CA LEU A 269 -0.98 5.72 2.29
C LEU A 269 -0.48 6.07 3.69
N ALA A 270 0.46 6.99 3.77
CA ALA A 270 1.03 7.42 5.03
C ALA A 270 1.11 8.94 5.09
N THR A 271 1.08 9.48 6.29
CA THR A 271 1.38 10.88 6.56
C THR A 271 2.51 10.90 7.57
N SER A 272 3.64 11.46 7.17
CA SER A 272 4.84 11.53 8.01
C SER A 272 5.42 12.93 7.99
N TRP A 273 5.94 13.38 9.11
CA TRP A 273 6.62 14.68 9.22
C TRP A 273 7.69 14.69 10.30
N VAL A 274 8.63 15.61 10.12
CA VAL A 274 9.63 15.97 11.11
C VAL A 274 9.58 17.47 11.38
N SER A 275 9.83 17.86 12.62
CA SER A 275 9.88 19.26 13.01
C SER A 275 11.15 19.53 13.84
N SER A 276 11.79 20.66 13.56
CA SER A 276 12.99 21.12 14.27
C SER A 276 12.65 21.65 15.66
N PRO A 277 13.64 21.83 16.56
CA PRO A 277 13.41 22.40 17.88
C PRO A 277 12.74 23.78 17.85
N GLN A 278 13.04 24.59 16.85
CA GLN A 278 12.50 25.94 16.71
C GLN A 278 11.02 25.95 16.32
N GLN A 279 10.57 24.90 15.67
CA GLN A 279 9.20 24.77 15.15
C GLN A 279 8.24 24.09 16.14
N ASN A 280 8.74 23.38 17.14
CA ASN A 280 7.93 22.73 18.16
C ASN A 280 7.74 23.59 19.40
N LEU A 281 6.56 23.53 20.03
CA LEU A 281 6.31 24.14 21.34
C LEU A 281 7.17 23.54 22.46
N THR A 282 7.60 22.28 22.30
CA THR A 282 8.46 21.59 23.26
C THR A 282 9.91 22.04 23.21
N GLY A 283 10.32 22.79 22.17
CA GLY A 283 11.71 23.21 21.97
C GLY A 283 12.68 22.07 21.61
N ALA A 284 12.15 20.93 21.16
CA ALA A 284 12.93 19.76 20.74
C ALA A 284 12.44 19.23 19.38
N SER A 285 13.29 18.53 18.66
CA SER A 285 12.90 17.87 17.41
C SER A 285 11.82 16.82 17.64
N SER A 286 11.05 16.51 16.61
CA SER A 286 10.09 15.43 16.63
C SER A 286 9.94 14.77 15.27
N LEU A 287 9.54 13.49 15.27
CA LEU A 287 9.11 12.75 14.08
C LEU A 287 7.76 12.11 14.36
N THR A 288 6.84 12.20 13.42
CA THR A 288 5.55 11.50 13.49
C THR A 288 5.28 10.76 12.18
N LEU A 289 4.71 9.56 12.29
CA LEU A 289 4.21 8.76 11.18
C LEU A 289 2.81 8.26 11.51
N HIS A 290 1.89 8.48 10.60
CA HIS A 290 0.57 7.82 10.57
C HIS A 290 0.50 6.91 9.34
N SER A 291 0.38 5.60 9.57
CA SER A 291 0.09 4.64 8.53
C SER A 291 -1.43 4.48 8.39
N LEU A 292 -1.93 4.60 7.16
CA LEU A 292 -3.33 4.38 6.84
C LEU A 292 -3.53 2.90 6.48
N GLN A 293 -4.69 2.35 6.79
CA GLN A 293 -5.03 0.99 6.39
C GLN A 293 -5.48 1.01 4.93
N ALA A 294 -4.76 0.31 4.06
CA ALA A 294 -5.08 0.25 2.64
C ALA A 294 -6.46 -0.38 2.40
N GLN A 295 -6.79 -1.41 3.18
CA GLN A 295 -8.10 -2.09 3.09
C GLN A 295 -8.63 -2.44 4.49
N PRO A 296 -9.93 -2.23 4.78
CA PRO A 296 -10.53 -2.49 6.09
C PRO A 296 -10.44 -3.95 6.56
N GLN A 297 -10.34 -4.89 5.62
CA GLN A 297 -10.23 -6.32 5.89
C GLN A 297 -8.83 -6.75 6.34
N HIS A 298 -7.79 -5.96 6.11
CA HIS A 298 -6.43 -6.29 6.52
C HIS A 298 -6.33 -6.24 8.05
N LYS A 299 -6.33 -7.39 8.66
CA LYS A 299 -6.09 -7.61 10.09
C LYS A 299 -5.08 -8.75 10.23
N PRO A 300 -4.04 -8.54 10.99
CA PRO A 300 -3.64 -7.35 11.75
C PRO A 300 -3.14 -6.21 10.85
N ALA A 301 -2.68 -5.11 11.47
CA ALA A 301 -2.00 -4.01 10.77
C ALA A 301 -0.82 -4.53 9.93
N PRO A 302 -0.44 -3.83 8.84
CA PRO A 302 0.65 -4.28 7.98
C PRO A 302 1.98 -4.47 8.73
N TYR A 303 2.27 -3.63 9.71
CA TYR A 303 3.52 -3.64 10.45
C TYR A 303 3.36 -4.19 11.86
N SER A 304 4.43 -4.77 12.39
CA SER A 304 4.54 -5.28 13.74
C SER A 304 5.26 -4.27 14.63
N TRP A 305 4.69 -3.94 15.79
CA TRP A 305 5.39 -3.16 16.80
C TRP A 305 6.50 -3.99 17.44
N VAL A 306 7.64 -3.35 17.67
CA VAL A 306 8.75 -3.93 18.43
C VAL A 306 9.40 -2.88 19.31
N ASN A 307 9.88 -3.31 20.49
CA ASN A 307 10.75 -2.54 21.37
C ASN A 307 11.89 -3.46 21.83
N LEU A 308 13.10 -3.17 21.41
CA LEU A 308 14.29 -4.01 21.56
C LEU A 308 15.24 -3.39 22.57
N HIS A 309 15.69 -4.18 23.53
CA HIS A 309 16.60 -3.72 24.57
C HIS A 309 17.70 -4.75 24.85
N SER A 310 18.92 -4.41 24.48
CA SER A 310 20.16 -5.09 24.87
C SER A 310 21.30 -4.08 24.99
N PRO A 311 22.45 -4.45 25.59
CA PRO A 311 23.61 -3.56 25.64
C PRO A 311 24.14 -3.12 24.27
N GLN A 312 23.91 -3.92 23.21
CA GLN A 312 24.40 -3.65 21.86
C GLN A 312 23.39 -2.98 20.93
N LEU A 313 22.08 -3.11 21.25
CA LEU A 313 21.01 -2.58 20.40
C LEU A 313 19.83 -2.16 21.27
N GLN A 314 19.44 -0.90 21.12
CA GLN A 314 18.19 -0.35 21.66
C GLN A 314 17.44 0.31 20.52
N ALA A 315 16.24 -0.17 20.21
CA ALA A 315 15.43 0.39 19.13
C ALA A 315 13.95 0.08 19.36
N ALA A 316 13.07 1.06 19.07
CA ALA A 316 11.63 0.88 19.15
C ALA A 316 10.94 1.44 17.92
N GLY A 317 9.91 0.74 17.41
CA GLY A 317 9.17 1.22 16.24
C GLY A 317 8.40 0.12 15.51
N LEU A 318 8.24 0.31 14.21
CA LEU A 318 7.51 -0.54 13.29
C LEU A 318 8.47 -1.41 12.46
N SER A 319 8.19 -2.69 12.42
CA SER A 319 8.94 -3.71 11.67
C SER A 319 8.01 -4.49 10.75
N ILE A 320 8.53 -5.02 9.65
CA ILE A 320 7.84 -6.04 8.85
C ILE A 320 7.96 -7.37 9.59
N ALA A 321 6.84 -8.04 9.87
CA ALA A 321 6.88 -9.37 10.47
C ALA A 321 7.63 -10.34 9.55
N GLY A 322 8.70 -10.95 10.05
CA GLY A 322 9.60 -11.77 9.26
C GLY A 322 10.93 -11.10 8.88
N VAL A 323 11.09 -9.79 9.16
CA VAL A 323 12.32 -9.03 8.84
C VAL A 323 12.83 -8.30 10.09
N PRO A 324 14.04 -8.58 10.60
CA PRO A 324 14.54 -8.00 11.85
C PRO A 324 15.13 -6.60 11.69
N VAL A 325 14.41 -5.70 11.00
CA VAL A 325 14.76 -4.28 10.85
C VAL A 325 13.53 -3.41 11.09
N LEU A 326 13.70 -2.14 11.35
CA LEU A 326 12.60 -1.18 11.45
C LEU A 326 12.45 -0.43 10.12
N ILE A 327 11.19 -0.14 9.76
CA ILE A 327 10.84 0.77 8.66
C ILE A 327 10.50 2.17 9.18
N ALA A 328 10.21 2.30 10.46
CA ALA A 328 10.07 3.56 11.16
C ALA A 328 10.35 3.33 12.65
N GLY A 329 11.08 4.23 13.29
CA GLY A 329 11.39 4.07 14.71
C GLY A 329 12.46 5.02 15.21
N PHE A 330 12.97 4.66 16.39
CA PHE A 330 13.98 5.41 17.12
C PHE A 330 15.01 4.44 17.72
N ASN A 331 16.28 4.78 17.61
CA ASN A 331 17.39 3.96 18.10
C ASN A 331 18.13 4.53 19.33
N GLY A 332 17.53 5.52 19.99
CA GLY A 332 18.14 6.25 21.11
C GLY A 332 18.77 7.58 20.69
N GLN A 333 19.09 7.80 19.43
CA GLN A 333 19.72 9.02 18.90
C GLN A 333 19.04 9.54 17.65
N LEU A 334 18.64 8.66 16.74
CA LEU A 334 18.02 8.96 15.46
C LEU A 334 16.59 8.43 15.42
N ALA A 335 15.65 9.27 15.02
CA ALA A 335 14.31 8.91 14.59
C ALA A 335 14.24 8.89 13.05
N TYR A 336 13.56 7.89 12.49
CA TYR A 336 13.36 7.81 11.04
C TYR A 336 12.02 7.17 10.68
N SER A 337 11.52 7.51 9.50
CA SER A 337 10.34 6.85 8.90
C SER A 337 10.52 6.70 7.40
N ILE A 338 10.05 5.56 6.89
CA ILE A 338 10.03 5.21 5.48
C ILE A 338 8.56 5.10 5.06
N SER A 339 8.17 5.87 4.06
CA SER A 339 6.81 5.88 3.50
C SER A 339 6.83 5.89 1.98
N ALA A 340 5.73 5.46 1.37
CA ALA A 340 5.64 5.37 -0.08
C ALA A 340 5.81 6.74 -0.74
N VAL A 341 6.65 6.79 -1.77
CA VAL A 341 6.82 7.93 -2.68
C VAL A 341 5.90 7.84 -3.89
N MET A 342 5.07 6.80 -3.98
CA MET A 342 4.21 6.50 -5.12
C MET A 342 5.01 6.32 -6.42
N ALA A 343 6.13 5.61 -6.34
CA ALA A 343 7.12 5.52 -7.41
C ALA A 343 6.58 4.91 -8.70
N ASP A 344 6.97 5.49 -9.82
CA ASP A 344 6.84 4.95 -11.16
C ASP A 344 8.18 4.36 -11.60
N SER A 345 8.43 3.11 -11.20
CA SER A 345 9.67 2.37 -11.46
C SER A 345 9.44 1.05 -12.22
N GLN A 346 8.32 0.96 -12.90
CA GLN A 346 7.89 -0.20 -13.70
C GLN A 346 7.19 0.31 -14.96
N ASP A 347 7.32 -0.40 -16.08
CA ASP A 347 6.58 -0.12 -17.32
C ASP A 347 6.05 -1.41 -17.92
N VAL A 348 4.85 -1.35 -18.46
CA VAL A 348 4.25 -2.44 -19.23
C VAL A 348 4.55 -2.25 -20.71
N PHE A 349 4.98 -3.31 -21.37
CA PHE A 349 5.20 -3.34 -22.81
C PHE A 349 4.22 -4.31 -23.47
N ILE A 350 3.56 -3.85 -24.54
CA ILE A 350 2.77 -4.73 -25.41
C ILE A 350 3.73 -5.36 -26.40
N GLU A 351 3.96 -6.65 -26.29
CA GLU A 351 4.84 -7.41 -27.18
C GLU A 351 4.06 -8.00 -28.34
N GLN A 352 4.57 -7.89 -29.55
CA GLN A 352 4.06 -8.64 -30.68
C GLN A 352 4.73 -10.01 -30.69
N LEU A 353 3.91 -11.07 -30.68
CA LEU A 353 4.33 -12.45 -30.47
C LEU A 353 3.95 -13.34 -31.64
N ARG A 354 4.76 -14.35 -31.91
CA ARG A 354 4.44 -15.45 -32.84
C ARG A 354 5.00 -16.78 -32.34
N GLN A 355 4.36 -17.87 -32.76
CA GLN A 355 4.91 -19.22 -32.62
C GLN A 355 5.57 -19.65 -33.93
N GLN A 356 6.87 -20.00 -33.88
CA GLN A 356 7.59 -20.48 -35.02
C GLN A 356 8.41 -21.73 -34.64
N GLN A 357 8.15 -22.83 -35.30
CA GLN A 357 8.84 -24.12 -35.05
C GLN A 357 8.81 -24.56 -33.57
N GLY A 358 7.68 -24.32 -32.89
CA GLY A 358 7.50 -24.68 -31.49
C GLY A 358 8.19 -23.75 -30.49
N ARG A 359 8.76 -22.60 -30.94
CA ARG A 359 9.36 -21.57 -30.12
C ARG A 359 8.52 -20.31 -30.15
N LEU A 360 8.40 -19.66 -29.00
CA LEU A 360 7.82 -18.33 -28.91
C LEU A 360 8.87 -17.31 -29.32
N GLU A 361 8.50 -16.40 -30.21
CA GLU A 361 9.31 -15.27 -30.63
C GLU A 361 8.53 -13.97 -30.43
N TYR A 362 9.24 -12.88 -30.18
CA TYR A 362 8.71 -11.52 -30.08
C TYR A 362 9.40 -10.59 -31.07
N LEU A 363 8.70 -9.58 -31.54
CA LEU A 363 9.23 -8.59 -32.48
C LEU A 363 9.97 -7.49 -31.71
N ALA A 364 11.25 -7.26 -32.03
CA ALA A 364 12.08 -6.19 -31.52
C ALA A 364 12.90 -5.58 -32.63
N ASN A 365 12.81 -4.28 -32.84
CA ASN A 365 13.55 -3.54 -33.89
C ASN A 365 13.42 -4.19 -35.28
N ASP A 366 12.19 -4.47 -35.70
CA ASP A 366 11.84 -5.13 -36.96
C ASP A 366 12.42 -6.56 -37.13
N GLN A 367 12.92 -7.15 -36.05
CA GLN A 367 13.47 -8.50 -36.06
C GLN A 367 12.77 -9.40 -35.04
N TRP A 368 12.48 -10.64 -35.45
CA TRP A 368 11.95 -11.64 -34.55
C TRP A 368 13.05 -12.25 -33.68
N GLN A 369 12.89 -12.14 -32.37
CA GLN A 369 13.82 -12.66 -31.37
C GLN A 369 13.16 -13.79 -30.57
N PRO A 370 13.90 -14.88 -30.23
CA PRO A 370 13.36 -15.91 -29.38
C PRO A 370 13.11 -15.43 -27.96
N ALA A 371 11.93 -15.68 -27.42
CA ALA A 371 11.66 -15.46 -26.00
C ALA A 371 12.42 -16.48 -25.15
N GLN A 372 12.95 -16.02 -24.01
CA GLN A 372 13.56 -16.92 -23.03
C GLN A 372 12.46 -17.71 -22.32
N GLN A 373 12.72 -19.01 -22.10
CA GLN A 373 11.76 -19.92 -21.47
C GLN A 373 12.31 -20.46 -20.16
N ARG A 374 11.49 -20.40 -19.10
CA ARG A 374 11.75 -21.02 -17.80
C ARG A 374 10.59 -21.94 -17.44
N MET A 375 10.87 -23.19 -17.09
CA MET A 375 9.83 -24.17 -16.68
C MET A 375 9.59 -24.06 -15.17
N GLU A 376 8.34 -23.87 -14.77
CA GLU A 376 7.90 -23.80 -13.38
C GLU A 376 6.93 -24.94 -13.06
N THR A 377 6.94 -25.37 -11.79
CA THR A 377 5.99 -26.34 -11.26
C THR A 377 5.15 -25.69 -10.18
N PHE A 378 3.84 -25.70 -10.38
CA PHE A 378 2.86 -25.18 -9.43
C PHE A 378 2.24 -26.33 -8.66
N PHE A 379 2.39 -26.30 -7.33
CA PHE A 379 1.72 -27.24 -6.45
C PHE A 379 0.40 -26.63 -6.02
N ILE A 380 -0.68 -27.41 -6.13
CA ILE A 380 -2.05 -26.94 -5.91
C ILE A 380 -2.69 -27.83 -4.85
N ARG A 381 -3.17 -27.26 -3.77
CA ARG A 381 -3.84 -28.01 -2.70
C ARG A 381 -5.00 -28.84 -3.28
N GLY A 382 -4.96 -30.16 -3.02
CA GLY A 382 -6.00 -31.08 -3.45
C GLY A 382 -5.96 -31.47 -4.93
N GLN A 383 -4.96 -31.03 -5.70
CA GLN A 383 -4.82 -31.33 -7.12
C GLN A 383 -3.41 -31.86 -7.48
N ARG A 384 -3.26 -32.36 -8.69
CA ARG A 384 -1.94 -32.72 -9.23
C ARG A 384 -1.16 -31.45 -9.56
N PRO A 385 0.15 -31.44 -9.36
CA PRO A 385 1.00 -30.34 -9.79
C PRO A 385 0.88 -30.08 -11.29
N VAL A 386 0.93 -28.80 -11.65
CA VAL A 386 0.92 -28.36 -13.06
C VAL A 386 2.30 -27.84 -13.41
N ARG A 387 2.82 -28.21 -14.58
CA ARG A 387 4.11 -27.75 -15.08
C ARG A 387 3.90 -26.88 -16.30
N GLU A 388 4.33 -25.60 -16.21
CA GLU A 388 4.11 -24.60 -17.24
C GLU A 388 5.39 -23.82 -17.56
N ALA A 389 5.44 -23.25 -18.76
CA ALA A 389 6.52 -22.38 -19.19
C ALA A 389 6.18 -20.91 -18.86
N ILE A 390 7.12 -20.21 -18.24
CA ILE A 390 7.13 -18.75 -18.13
C ILE A 390 8.10 -18.23 -19.18
N TYR A 391 7.66 -17.24 -19.95
CA TYR A 391 8.45 -16.62 -21.01
C TYR A 391 8.87 -15.22 -20.63
N SER A 392 10.02 -14.78 -21.15
CA SER A 392 10.53 -13.41 -20.98
C SER A 392 11.05 -12.87 -22.30
N THR A 393 10.84 -11.58 -22.52
CA THR A 393 11.38 -10.80 -23.64
C THR A 393 12.55 -9.93 -23.16
N ALA A 394 13.03 -9.02 -23.99
CA ALA A 394 14.00 -8.00 -23.58
C ALA A 394 13.42 -7.02 -22.52
N HIS A 395 12.08 -6.82 -22.51
CA HIS A 395 11.40 -5.98 -21.54
C HIS A 395 10.97 -6.72 -20.26
N GLY A 396 11.43 -7.96 -20.08
CA GLY A 396 11.16 -8.75 -18.88
C GLY A 396 10.13 -9.85 -19.08
N PRO A 397 9.57 -10.39 -17.98
CA PRO A 397 8.64 -11.52 -18.03
C PRO A 397 7.31 -11.13 -18.65
N LEU A 398 6.74 -12.06 -19.44
CA LEU A 398 5.35 -11.99 -19.87
C LEU A 398 4.44 -12.29 -18.67
N LEU A 399 3.54 -11.34 -18.36
CA LEU A 399 2.64 -11.39 -17.20
C LEU A 399 1.41 -12.26 -17.46
N THR A 400 1.06 -12.46 -18.71
CA THR A 400 -0.11 -13.23 -19.13
C THR A 400 0.29 -14.64 -19.50
N SER A 401 -0.46 -15.63 -19.02
CA SER A 401 -0.27 -17.01 -19.46
C SER A 401 -0.64 -17.11 -20.95
N LEU A 402 0.34 -17.42 -21.76
CA LEU A 402 0.08 -17.78 -23.14
C LEU A 402 -0.45 -19.22 -23.11
N ALA A 403 -1.75 -19.40 -23.33
CA ALA A 403 -2.26 -20.73 -23.60
C ALA A 403 -1.48 -21.32 -24.79
N PRO A 404 -1.09 -22.61 -24.77
CA PRO A 404 -0.26 -23.22 -25.80
C PRO A 404 -0.75 -23.05 -27.24
N ASN A 405 -2.02 -22.67 -27.39
CA ASN A 405 -2.69 -22.43 -28.67
C ASN A 405 -3.26 -21.03 -28.84
N SER A 406 -2.93 -20.06 -27.94
CA SER A 406 -3.42 -18.71 -28.11
C SER A 406 -2.67 -18.01 -29.24
N SER A 407 -3.33 -17.87 -30.38
CA SER A 407 -2.88 -17.07 -31.51
C SER A 407 -3.12 -15.58 -31.29
N SER A 408 -2.95 -15.08 -30.04
CA SER A 408 -3.26 -13.67 -29.73
C SER A 408 -2.42 -12.68 -30.51
N GLY A 409 -1.22 -13.09 -30.93
CA GLY A 409 -0.27 -12.20 -31.59
C GLY A 409 0.32 -11.13 -30.67
N TYR A 410 -0.17 -10.99 -29.43
CA TYR A 410 0.28 -9.97 -28.46
C TYR A 410 0.31 -10.52 -27.04
N GLY A 411 1.23 -9.99 -26.21
CA GLY A 411 1.37 -10.29 -24.79
C GLY A 411 1.81 -9.04 -24.03
N LEU A 412 1.73 -9.09 -22.70
CA LEU A 412 2.13 -7.99 -21.82
C LEU A 412 3.40 -8.39 -21.08
N ALA A 413 4.49 -7.64 -21.26
CA ALA A 413 5.74 -7.81 -20.54
C ALA A 413 5.91 -6.71 -19.49
N LEU A 414 6.59 -7.02 -18.38
CA LEU A 414 6.88 -6.08 -17.30
C LEU A 414 8.37 -5.77 -17.24
N GLN A 415 8.73 -4.54 -17.55
CA GLN A 415 10.04 -4.00 -17.22
C GLN A 415 9.96 -3.30 -15.86
N ARG A 416 10.85 -3.64 -14.96
CA ARG A 416 10.92 -3.05 -13.62
C ARG A 416 12.34 -2.81 -13.18
N THR A 417 12.52 -1.96 -12.20
CA THR A 417 13.83 -1.74 -11.58
C THR A 417 14.35 -3.06 -11.02
N GLN A 418 15.49 -3.49 -11.50
CA GLN A 418 16.28 -4.63 -11.01
C GLN A 418 17.72 -4.19 -10.82
N LEU A 419 18.29 -4.49 -9.66
CA LEU A 419 19.64 -4.09 -9.31
C LEU A 419 20.47 -5.32 -8.92
N ASP A 420 21.61 -5.48 -9.55
CA ASP A 420 22.55 -6.59 -9.26
C ASP A 420 23.15 -6.50 -7.84
N ALA A 421 23.23 -5.31 -7.28
CA ALA A 421 23.86 -5.03 -5.99
C ALA A 421 22.91 -4.25 -5.07
N ASP A 422 21.76 -4.84 -4.73
CA ASP A 422 20.85 -4.25 -3.74
C ASP A 422 21.45 -4.34 -2.33
N ARG A 423 21.50 -3.22 -1.62
CA ARG A 423 22.02 -3.08 -0.26
C ARG A 423 20.94 -2.68 0.76
N SER A 424 19.67 -2.64 0.37
CA SER A 424 18.59 -2.09 1.19
C SER A 424 18.52 -2.73 2.58
N LEU A 425 18.71 -4.04 2.69
CA LEU A 425 18.69 -4.73 3.98
C LEU A 425 19.85 -4.28 4.89
N ASN A 426 21.03 -4.08 4.34
CA ASN A 426 22.19 -3.60 5.09
C ASN A 426 22.02 -2.15 5.55
N VAL A 427 21.45 -1.29 4.70
CA VAL A 427 21.13 0.11 5.05
C VAL A 427 20.12 0.16 6.20
N LEU A 428 19.00 -0.56 6.10
CA LEU A 428 18.00 -0.61 7.16
C LEU A 428 18.56 -1.15 8.48
N TRP A 429 19.50 -2.11 8.42
CA TRP A 429 20.20 -2.60 9.59
C TRP A 429 21.11 -1.52 10.21
N GLN A 430 21.85 -0.78 9.38
CA GLN A 430 22.76 0.28 9.85
C GLN A 430 22.00 1.47 10.45
N LEU A 431 20.77 1.77 9.99
CA LEU A 431 19.93 2.80 10.60
C LEU A 431 19.60 2.50 12.06
N LEU A 432 19.56 1.22 12.48
CA LEU A 432 19.36 0.83 13.88
C LEU A 432 20.48 1.30 14.82
N SER A 433 21.61 1.74 14.29
CA SER A 433 22.76 2.23 15.08
C SER A 433 23.33 3.55 14.56
N SER A 434 22.66 4.19 13.59
CA SER A 434 23.08 5.51 13.09
C SER A 434 22.89 6.59 14.15
N ALA A 435 23.91 7.43 14.34
CA ALA A 435 23.96 8.37 15.45
C ALA A 435 23.43 9.77 15.11
N SER A 436 23.24 10.11 13.83
CA SER A 436 22.83 11.45 13.42
C SER A 436 22.09 11.44 12.08
N VAL A 437 21.35 12.51 11.83
CA VAL A 437 20.69 12.80 10.54
C VAL A 437 21.71 12.78 9.40
N GLU A 438 22.87 13.39 9.59
CA GLU A 438 23.93 13.49 8.59
C GLU A 438 24.41 12.10 8.09
N LYS A 439 24.76 11.21 9.04
CA LYS A 439 25.16 9.85 8.70
C LYS A 439 24.03 9.02 8.11
N ALA A 440 22.82 9.20 8.60
CA ALA A 440 21.65 8.50 8.08
C ALA A 440 21.33 8.95 6.64
N SER A 441 21.47 10.25 6.33
CA SER A 441 21.25 10.78 4.98
C SER A 441 22.24 10.19 3.96
N GLU A 442 23.49 9.96 4.34
CA GLU A 442 24.47 9.25 3.50
C GLU A 442 24.04 7.78 3.26
N LEU A 443 23.59 7.10 4.31
CA LEU A 443 23.18 5.70 4.22
C LEU A 443 21.96 5.51 3.34
N VAL A 444 20.93 6.33 3.48
CA VAL A 444 19.66 6.13 2.78
C VAL A 444 19.76 6.35 1.27
N GLN A 445 20.78 7.03 0.78
CA GLN A 445 21.07 7.13 -0.66
C GLN A 445 21.34 5.77 -1.31
N GLU A 446 21.79 4.79 -0.53
CA GLU A 446 21.99 3.41 -0.97
C GLU A 446 20.71 2.56 -1.01
N LEU A 447 19.56 3.10 -0.61
CA LEU A 447 18.25 2.44 -0.75
C LEU A 447 17.78 2.48 -2.22
N ARG A 448 18.55 1.88 -3.11
CA ARG A 448 18.35 1.95 -4.56
C ARG A 448 17.19 1.07 -5.05
N ALA A 449 16.94 -0.06 -4.40
CA ALA A 449 15.84 -0.95 -4.74
C ALA A 449 14.52 -0.61 -4.01
N LEU A 450 14.58 0.26 -3.01
CA LEU A 450 13.42 0.66 -2.20
C LEU A 450 13.05 2.11 -2.50
N PRO A 451 12.08 2.36 -3.39
CA PRO A 451 11.60 3.71 -3.64
C PRO A 451 10.75 4.20 -2.46
N ALA A 452 11.17 5.29 -1.83
CA ALA A 452 10.52 5.78 -0.64
C ALA A 452 10.77 7.28 -0.39
N ASN A 453 9.90 7.86 0.45
CA ASN A 453 10.20 9.05 1.23
C ASN A 453 10.85 8.62 2.55
N VAL A 454 12.04 9.09 2.84
CA VAL A 454 12.70 8.87 4.12
C VAL A 454 12.77 10.19 4.87
N LEU A 455 12.15 10.24 6.04
CA LEU A 455 12.26 11.38 6.96
C LEU A 455 13.15 10.99 8.13
N LEU A 456 14.04 11.91 8.51
CA LEU A 456 15.06 11.72 9.54
C LEU A 456 14.98 12.87 10.54
N ALA A 457 15.18 12.57 11.82
CA ALA A 457 15.33 13.56 12.86
C ALA A 457 16.30 13.08 13.95
N ASP A 458 17.19 13.95 14.39
CA ASP A 458 17.94 13.80 15.63
C ASP A 458 17.64 14.98 16.57
N ALA A 459 18.37 15.12 17.66
CA ALA A 459 18.10 16.18 18.64
C ALA A 459 18.24 17.61 18.08
N LYS A 460 18.91 17.79 16.93
CA LYS A 460 19.25 19.11 16.38
C LYS A 460 18.78 19.32 14.94
N HIS A 461 18.80 18.27 14.14
CA HIS A 461 18.65 18.31 12.69
C HIS A 461 17.46 17.49 12.23
N ILE A 462 16.87 17.91 11.12
CA ILE A 462 15.82 17.19 10.39
C ILE A 462 16.19 17.09 8.93
N ALA A 463 15.84 15.97 8.28
CA ALA A 463 16.05 15.80 6.83
C ALA A 463 14.95 14.97 6.19
N TRP A 464 14.83 15.15 4.89
CA TRP A 464 13.99 14.36 4.01
C TRP A 464 14.77 13.99 2.76
N GLN A 465 14.64 12.74 2.30
CA GLN A 465 15.30 12.21 1.12
C GLN A 465 14.36 11.30 0.35
N VAL A 466 14.27 11.46 -0.97
CA VAL A 466 13.67 10.49 -1.88
C VAL A 466 14.71 9.43 -2.23
N THR A 467 14.30 8.15 -2.18
CA THR A 467 15.16 6.99 -2.48
C THR A 467 14.58 6.15 -3.64
N GLY A 468 15.30 5.12 -4.06
CA GLY A 468 14.90 4.24 -5.16
C GLY A 468 15.78 4.36 -6.40
N SER A 469 15.33 3.79 -7.51
CA SER A 469 15.90 3.98 -8.84
C SER A 469 14.79 4.17 -9.85
N TYR A 470 14.85 5.28 -10.56
CA TYR A 470 13.82 5.71 -11.51
C TYR A 470 14.36 5.59 -12.93
N PRO A 471 13.59 5.02 -13.87
CA PRO A 471 14.05 4.83 -15.24
C PRO A 471 14.17 6.16 -15.99
N ASN A 472 15.21 6.28 -16.82
CA ASN A 472 15.28 7.31 -17.84
C ASN A 472 14.49 6.84 -19.06
N ARG A 473 13.32 7.44 -19.27
CA ARG A 473 12.45 7.17 -20.41
C ARG A 473 12.70 8.20 -21.51
N ARG A 474 12.91 7.72 -22.73
CA ARG A 474 13.17 8.62 -23.86
C ARG A 474 11.87 9.21 -24.44
N ASN A 475 11.02 8.33 -24.96
CA ASN A 475 9.78 8.70 -25.64
C ASN A 475 8.54 8.05 -24.98
N SER A 476 8.65 7.60 -23.75
CA SER A 476 7.56 7.11 -22.94
C SER A 476 7.50 7.88 -21.63
N ARG A 477 6.32 7.94 -21.01
CA ARG A 477 6.15 8.54 -19.68
C ARG A 477 5.68 7.53 -18.62
N GLY A 478 5.59 6.23 -18.97
CA GLY A 478 5.13 5.20 -18.05
C GLY A 478 3.68 5.36 -17.58
N LEU A 479 2.85 6.10 -18.35
CA LEU A 479 1.43 6.33 -18.03
C LEU A 479 0.51 5.36 -18.76
N PHE A 480 1.01 4.75 -19.82
CA PHE A 480 0.30 3.85 -20.70
C PHE A 480 1.27 2.79 -21.24
N PRO A 481 0.85 1.53 -21.41
CA PRO A 481 1.72 0.49 -21.94
C PRO A 481 2.35 0.87 -23.28
N ALA A 482 3.66 0.66 -23.39
CA ALA A 482 4.45 1.05 -24.56
C ALA A 482 4.53 -0.08 -25.59
N PRO A 483 4.69 0.22 -26.89
CA PRO A 483 4.88 -0.81 -27.92
C PRO A 483 6.27 -1.43 -27.83
N GLY A 484 6.38 -2.72 -27.47
CA GLY A 484 7.66 -3.42 -27.29
C GLY A 484 8.49 -3.56 -28.56
N TRP A 485 7.90 -3.39 -29.74
CA TRP A 485 8.58 -3.42 -31.03
C TRP A 485 9.25 -2.08 -31.41
N ASP A 486 8.99 -1.01 -30.65
CA ASP A 486 9.53 0.33 -30.90
C ASP A 486 10.69 0.64 -29.94
N ALA A 487 11.93 0.57 -30.44
CA ALA A 487 13.12 0.87 -29.64
C ALA A 487 13.16 2.29 -29.04
N THR A 488 12.39 3.23 -29.59
CA THR A 488 12.42 4.63 -29.15
C THR A 488 11.78 4.85 -27.78
N VAL A 489 10.99 3.88 -27.31
CA VAL A 489 10.31 3.92 -25.99
C VAL A 489 11.07 3.16 -24.89
N ALA A 490 12.22 2.54 -25.22
CA ALA A 490 13.02 1.79 -24.27
C ALA A 490 13.63 2.67 -23.17
N TRP A 491 13.94 2.05 -22.02
CA TRP A 491 14.69 2.71 -20.95
C TRP A 491 16.15 2.96 -21.35
N GLU A 492 16.68 4.13 -21.02
CA GLU A 492 18.10 4.50 -21.19
C GLU A 492 18.83 4.45 -19.83
N GLY A 493 18.63 3.38 -19.06
CA GLY A 493 19.19 3.24 -17.72
C GLY A 493 18.35 3.92 -16.65
N TYR A 494 19.01 4.37 -15.57
CA TYR A 494 18.37 5.00 -14.43
C TYR A 494 18.83 6.45 -14.25
N ALA A 495 17.96 7.27 -13.70
CA ALA A 495 18.26 8.64 -13.34
C ALA A 495 19.39 8.72 -12.29
N ASP A 496 20.20 9.77 -12.36
CA ASP A 496 21.23 10.04 -11.38
C ASP A 496 20.57 10.34 -10.01
N PRO A 497 20.94 9.62 -8.92
CA PRO A 497 20.44 9.91 -7.58
C PRO A 497 20.69 11.34 -7.10
N MET A 498 21.68 12.03 -7.62
CA MET A 498 21.94 13.45 -7.32
C MET A 498 20.79 14.37 -7.76
N LEU A 499 19.91 13.89 -8.64
CA LEU A 499 18.73 14.61 -9.09
C LEU A 499 17.49 14.33 -8.21
N TYR A 500 17.59 13.45 -7.22
CA TYR A 500 16.44 13.13 -6.38
C TYR A 500 16.16 14.24 -5.38
N PRO A 501 14.88 14.55 -5.14
CA PRO A 501 14.53 15.56 -4.16
C PRO A 501 15.05 15.21 -2.77
N TYR A 502 15.65 16.19 -2.12
CA TYR A 502 16.05 16.13 -0.71
C TYR A 502 15.98 17.52 -0.09
N ASP A 503 15.86 17.57 1.23
CA ASP A 503 15.95 18.83 1.99
C ASP A 503 16.47 18.53 3.40
N GLN A 504 17.21 19.46 3.97
CA GLN A 504 17.76 19.39 5.32
C GLN A 504 17.67 20.75 5.99
N ASP A 505 17.16 20.78 7.22
CA ASP A 505 17.07 21.97 8.05
C ASP A 505 16.46 23.21 7.35
N PRO A 506 15.30 23.06 6.67
CA PRO A 506 14.70 24.17 5.94
C PRO A 506 14.32 25.33 6.87
N ALA A 507 14.32 26.54 6.34
CA ALA A 507 14.00 27.75 7.10
C ALA A 507 12.61 27.73 7.78
N GLN A 508 11.65 26.98 7.19
CA GLN A 508 10.33 26.76 7.77
C GLN A 508 10.35 25.85 9.01
N GLY A 509 11.42 25.09 9.23
CA GLY A 509 11.65 24.26 10.40
C GLY A 509 10.85 22.94 10.41
N TRP A 510 10.25 22.52 9.32
CA TRP A 510 9.57 21.22 9.19
C TRP A 510 9.64 20.66 7.77
N LEU A 511 9.52 19.33 7.67
CA LEU A 511 9.45 18.58 6.43
C LEU A 511 8.35 17.53 6.53
N SER A 512 7.65 17.24 5.44
CA SER A 512 6.54 16.30 5.46
C SER A 512 6.40 15.50 4.16
N ALA A 513 5.86 14.30 4.29
CA ALA A 513 5.48 13.42 3.19
C ALA A 513 4.10 12.81 3.47
N ALA A 514 3.15 13.03 2.58
CA ALA A 514 1.78 12.51 2.66
C ALA A 514 1.32 11.92 1.33
N ASN A 515 2.24 11.33 0.57
CA ASN A 515 2.09 10.76 -0.77
C ASN A 515 1.67 11.80 -1.85
N GLN A 516 1.76 13.08 -1.55
CA GLN A 516 1.51 14.17 -2.50
C GLN A 516 2.65 14.28 -3.51
N ARG A 517 2.40 15.04 -4.59
CA ARG A 517 3.45 15.40 -5.55
C ARG A 517 4.60 16.12 -4.85
N LEU A 518 5.81 15.68 -5.11
CA LEU A 518 7.03 16.17 -4.46
C LEU A 518 7.83 17.14 -5.34
N THR A 519 7.59 17.13 -6.65
CA THR A 519 8.34 17.91 -7.63
C THR A 519 7.47 19.00 -8.25
N GLN A 520 8.08 20.14 -8.55
CA GLN A 520 7.42 21.20 -9.29
C GLN A 520 7.23 20.80 -10.76
N PRO A 521 6.23 21.38 -11.49
CA PRO A 521 6.11 21.21 -12.92
C PRO A 521 7.44 21.53 -13.64
N GLY A 522 7.84 20.66 -14.57
CA GLY A 522 9.09 20.84 -15.31
C GLY A 522 10.37 20.39 -14.59
N TYR A 523 10.26 19.63 -13.50
CA TYR A 523 11.42 19.10 -12.73
C TYR A 523 12.18 18.10 -13.56
N GLY A 524 12.28 17.80 -14.58
CA GLY A 524 13.14 16.95 -15.42
C GLY A 524 13.28 15.47 -15.03
N LEU A 525 12.81 15.08 -13.84
CA LEU A 525 12.77 13.69 -13.38
C LEU A 525 11.34 13.29 -13.02
N GLN A 526 10.83 12.25 -13.68
CA GLN A 526 9.54 11.67 -13.35
C GLN A 526 9.71 10.63 -12.23
N LEU A 527 9.21 10.96 -11.05
CA LEU A 527 9.23 10.07 -9.88
C LEU A 527 7.99 9.19 -9.83
N SER A 528 6.85 9.72 -10.26
CA SER A 528 5.56 9.07 -10.18
C SER A 528 4.66 9.51 -11.32
N SER A 529 3.76 8.63 -11.70
CA SER A 529 2.64 8.90 -12.60
C SER A 529 1.31 9.03 -11.84
N SER A 530 1.29 8.78 -10.53
CA SER A 530 0.07 8.56 -9.74
C SER A 530 0.22 9.01 -8.29
N TRP A 531 0.34 10.30 -8.12
CA TRP A 531 0.39 10.93 -6.80
C TRP A 531 -0.95 10.85 -6.08
N ALA A 532 -0.92 10.73 -4.75
CA ALA A 532 -2.12 10.94 -3.96
C ALA A 532 -2.51 12.43 -3.93
N ASN A 533 -3.78 12.66 -3.59
CA ASN A 533 -4.33 13.99 -3.44
C ASN A 533 -3.53 14.87 -2.47
N PRO A 534 -3.26 16.15 -2.80
CA PRO A 534 -2.48 17.07 -1.99
C PRO A 534 -3.12 17.46 -0.65
N GLU A 535 -4.43 17.27 -0.46
CA GLU A 535 -5.17 17.77 0.71
C GLU A 535 -4.56 17.37 2.07
N ARG A 536 -4.08 16.11 2.19
CA ARG A 536 -3.46 15.67 3.46
C ARG A 536 -2.18 16.44 3.74
N ALA A 537 -1.37 16.69 2.73
CA ALA A 537 -0.13 17.45 2.84
C ALA A 537 -0.41 18.92 3.15
N GLU A 538 -1.38 19.53 2.48
CA GLU A 538 -1.78 20.92 2.69
C GLU A 538 -2.35 21.14 4.09
N ASN A 539 -3.25 20.29 4.55
CA ASN A 539 -3.80 20.33 5.89
C ASN A 539 -2.70 20.20 6.96
N LEU A 540 -1.74 19.30 6.72
CA LEU A 540 -0.61 19.13 7.62
C LEU A 540 0.28 20.38 7.63
N ALA A 541 0.57 20.97 6.48
CA ALA A 541 1.36 22.20 6.35
C ALA A 541 0.75 23.36 7.15
N ILE A 542 -0.58 23.54 7.04
CA ILE A 542 -1.31 24.56 7.84
C ILE A 542 -1.13 24.34 9.34
N GLN A 543 -1.15 23.09 9.80
CA GLN A 543 -0.96 22.77 11.21
C GLN A 543 0.48 22.97 11.67
N LEU A 544 1.45 22.53 10.86
CA LEU A 544 2.87 22.63 11.18
C LEU A 544 3.35 24.08 11.23
N THR A 545 2.79 24.96 10.43
CA THR A 545 3.11 26.40 10.44
C THR A 545 2.74 27.08 11.78
N LYS A 546 1.78 26.53 12.54
CA LYS A 546 1.29 27.07 13.81
C LYS A 546 2.14 26.68 15.04
N LYS A 547 3.33 26.11 14.88
CA LYS A 547 4.18 25.57 15.96
C LYS A 547 3.41 24.64 16.91
N PRO A 548 3.00 23.48 16.45
CA PRO A 548 2.16 22.59 17.25
C PRO A 548 2.94 21.92 18.39
N ASN A 549 2.21 21.47 19.41
CA ASN A 549 2.74 20.45 20.31
C ASN A 549 2.76 19.10 19.56
N PRO A 550 3.91 18.40 19.46
CA PRO A 550 3.98 17.12 18.75
C PRO A 550 2.93 16.11 19.21
N ALA A 551 2.65 16.01 20.50
CA ALA A 551 1.66 15.09 21.06
C ALA A 551 0.21 15.43 20.61
N SER A 552 -0.11 16.68 20.30
CA SER A 552 -1.44 17.07 19.83
C SER A 552 -1.71 16.62 18.38
N LEU A 553 -0.65 16.44 17.59
CA LEU A 553 -0.70 15.94 16.21
C LEU A 553 -0.43 14.43 16.10
N ALA A 554 0.03 13.80 17.19
CA ALA A 554 0.43 12.40 17.18
C ALA A 554 -0.73 11.41 17.01
N LEU A 555 -1.95 11.86 17.22
CA LEU A 555 -3.15 11.11 16.89
C LEU A 555 -3.81 11.77 15.68
N PRO A 556 -4.28 10.95 14.74
CA PRO A 556 -4.96 11.49 13.57
C PRO A 556 -6.20 12.29 14.00
N ASN A 557 -6.11 13.59 13.92
CA ASN A 557 -7.29 14.40 13.89
C ASN A 557 -7.97 14.17 12.54
N ASP A 558 -9.28 14.08 12.53
CA ASP A 558 -10.07 13.91 11.32
C ASP A 558 -10.01 15.17 10.42
N THR A 559 -8.78 15.49 9.99
CA THR A 559 -8.52 16.63 9.10
C THR A 559 -8.89 16.31 7.64
N SER A 560 -9.19 15.02 7.34
CA SER A 560 -9.74 14.61 6.04
C SER A 560 -11.08 15.30 5.71
N ARG A 561 -11.71 15.93 6.68
CA ARG A 561 -12.94 16.71 6.51
C ARG A 561 -12.70 18.15 6.04
N GLN A 562 -11.45 18.65 6.09
CA GLN A 562 -11.21 20.09 5.88
C GLN A 562 -11.19 20.50 4.43
N ARG A 563 -10.61 19.76 3.54
CA ARG A 563 -10.50 20.02 2.09
C ARG A 563 -10.37 21.52 1.71
N PRO A 564 -9.43 22.29 2.27
CA PRO A 564 -9.34 23.74 2.08
C PRO A 564 -9.14 24.10 0.60
N TRP A 565 -8.37 23.31 -0.09
CA TRP A 565 -8.08 23.50 -1.50
C TRP A 565 -9.36 23.34 -2.38
N LEU A 566 -10.08 22.24 -2.23
CA LEU A 566 -11.33 22.02 -2.97
C LEU A 566 -12.36 23.12 -2.68
N ILE A 567 -12.48 23.54 -1.42
CA ILE A 567 -13.36 24.62 -1.01
C ILE A 567 -12.94 25.92 -1.71
N THR A 568 -11.66 26.25 -1.72
CA THR A 568 -11.12 27.45 -2.38
C THR A 568 -11.37 27.42 -3.88
N GLN A 569 -11.13 26.29 -4.54
CA GLN A 569 -11.37 26.13 -5.97
C GLN A 569 -12.87 26.27 -6.31
N LEU A 570 -13.75 25.63 -5.56
CA LEU A 570 -15.19 25.76 -5.73
C LEU A 570 -15.65 27.22 -5.54
N GLN A 571 -15.13 27.91 -4.52
CA GLN A 571 -15.46 29.31 -4.26
C GLN A 571 -14.96 30.22 -5.37
N GLN A 572 -13.72 30.05 -5.84
CA GLN A 572 -13.16 30.83 -6.94
C GLN A 572 -13.98 30.62 -8.22
N MET A 573 -14.29 29.38 -8.56
CA MET A 573 -15.07 29.03 -9.73
C MET A 573 -16.49 29.62 -9.65
N LEU A 574 -17.15 29.51 -8.51
CA LEU A 574 -18.49 30.05 -8.29
C LEU A 574 -18.53 31.60 -8.27
N SER A 575 -17.39 32.24 -8.06
CA SER A 575 -17.23 33.70 -8.05
C SER A 575 -16.76 34.26 -9.38
N SER A 576 -16.26 33.44 -10.32
CA SER A 576 -15.60 33.89 -11.53
C SER A 576 -16.52 33.98 -12.76
N GLY A 577 -16.75 35.17 -13.28
CA GLY A 577 -17.19 35.48 -14.64
C GLY A 577 -18.49 34.81 -15.11
N GLY A 578 -18.38 33.96 -16.12
CA GLY A 578 -19.55 33.35 -16.81
C GLY A 578 -20.21 32.18 -16.04
N MET A 579 -19.54 31.55 -15.10
CA MET A 579 -20.08 30.40 -14.34
C MET A 579 -21.31 30.75 -13.48
N PRO A 580 -21.29 31.86 -12.70
CA PRO A 580 -22.49 32.29 -11.97
C PRO A 580 -23.69 32.52 -12.88
N THR A 581 -23.48 33.05 -14.08
CA THR A 581 -24.55 33.30 -15.06
C THR A 581 -25.12 31.97 -15.58
N ALA A 582 -24.27 31.04 -16.00
CA ALA A 582 -24.68 29.73 -16.47
C ALA A 582 -25.41 28.93 -15.35
N LEU A 583 -24.92 28.99 -14.12
CA LEU A 583 -25.53 28.34 -12.97
C LEU A 583 -26.87 28.98 -12.62
N GLN A 584 -27.01 30.29 -12.68
CA GLN A 584 -28.28 31.00 -12.49
C GLN A 584 -29.33 30.62 -13.55
N GLN A 585 -28.91 30.52 -14.82
CA GLN A 585 -29.79 30.07 -15.89
C GLN A 585 -30.27 28.62 -15.68
N ALA A 586 -29.35 27.74 -15.25
CA ALA A 586 -29.69 26.36 -14.92
C ALA A 586 -30.65 26.28 -13.71
N LEU A 587 -30.40 27.09 -12.66
CA LEU A 587 -31.28 27.20 -11.49
C LEU A 587 -32.70 27.69 -11.85
N GLN A 588 -32.83 28.65 -12.79
CA GLN A 588 -34.14 29.16 -13.21
C GLN A 588 -35.01 28.09 -13.88
N LYS A 589 -34.40 27.09 -14.51
CA LYS A 589 -35.13 25.98 -15.16
C LYS A 589 -35.69 24.94 -14.17
N LEU A 590 -35.24 24.99 -12.89
CA LEU A 590 -35.73 24.05 -11.89
C LEU A 590 -37.10 24.43 -11.33
N PRO A 591 -37.92 23.44 -10.87
CA PRO A 591 -39.09 23.67 -10.04
C PRO A 591 -38.73 24.51 -8.79
N SER A 592 -39.68 25.31 -8.31
CA SER A 592 -39.44 26.29 -7.23
C SER A 592 -38.84 25.66 -5.97
N ALA A 593 -39.32 24.49 -5.53
CA ALA A 593 -38.81 23.78 -4.36
C ALA A 593 -37.36 23.35 -4.54
N GLN A 594 -37.00 22.75 -5.69
CA GLN A 594 -35.64 22.34 -6.00
C GLN A 594 -34.67 23.54 -6.18
N ARG A 595 -35.21 24.63 -6.75
CA ARG A 595 -34.45 25.88 -6.91
C ARG A 595 -34.03 26.47 -5.55
N SER A 596 -34.99 26.57 -4.62
CA SER A 596 -34.69 27.07 -3.27
C SER A 596 -33.66 26.22 -2.55
N GLN A 597 -33.76 24.89 -2.68
CA GLN A 597 -32.87 23.93 -2.10
C GLN A 597 -31.42 24.04 -2.66
N ALA A 598 -31.29 24.15 -3.99
CA ALA A 598 -30.03 24.32 -4.67
C ALA A 598 -29.37 25.68 -4.31
N GLN A 599 -30.15 26.74 -4.22
CA GLN A 599 -29.67 28.07 -3.81
C GLN A 599 -29.14 28.05 -2.37
N GLN A 600 -29.83 27.40 -1.46
CA GLN A 600 -29.41 27.25 -0.06
C GLN A 600 -28.10 26.44 0.03
N ALA A 601 -27.99 25.32 -0.72
CA ALA A 601 -26.77 24.53 -0.78
C ALA A 601 -25.58 25.35 -1.33
N LEU A 602 -25.80 26.07 -2.43
CA LEU A 602 -24.77 26.93 -3.05
C LEU A 602 -24.28 28.01 -2.08
N GLN A 603 -25.20 28.70 -1.38
CA GLN A 603 -24.84 29.69 -0.34
C GLN A 603 -24.04 29.05 0.80
N GLY A 604 -24.43 27.84 1.20
CA GLY A 604 -23.70 27.04 2.20
C GLY A 604 -22.25 26.76 1.76
N PHE A 605 -22.03 26.39 0.50
CA PHE A 605 -20.68 26.15 -0.03
C PHE A 605 -19.84 27.43 -0.14
N LEU A 606 -20.43 28.55 -0.53
CA LEU A 606 -19.74 29.84 -0.57
C LEU A 606 -19.33 30.35 0.79
N ALA A 607 -20.01 29.90 1.85
CA ALA A 607 -19.74 30.26 3.24
C ALA A 607 -18.81 29.26 3.96
N LEU A 608 -18.32 28.21 3.31
CA LEU A 608 -17.42 27.24 3.94
C LEU A 608 -16.06 27.89 4.26
N PRO A 609 -15.53 27.74 5.47
CA PRO A 609 -14.19 28.22 5.78
C PRO A 609 -13.14 27.32 5.10
N ALA A 610 -12.22 27.92 4.36
CA ALA A 610 -11.10 27.19 3.74
C ALA A 610 -9.94 26.95 4.72
N ASP A 611 -9.78 27.81 5.72
CA ASP A 611 -8.66 27.87 6.65
C ASP A 611 -8.99 27.44 8.09
N GLN A 612 -10.22 27.00 8.35
CA GLN A 612 -10.72 26.57 9.65
C GLN A 612 -11.36 25.18 9.60
N PRO A 613 -11.39 24.46 10.72
CA PRO A 613 -12.09 23.17 10.79
C PRO A 613 -13.57 23.30 10.46
N LEU A 614 -14.05 22.43 9.56
CA LEU A 614 -15.46 22.34 9.24
C LEU A 614 -16.26 21.77 10.42
N SER A 615 -17.44 22.31 10.66
CA SER A 615 -18.42 21.67 11.54
C SER A 615 -18.83 20.29 10.97
N ALA A 616 -19.37 19.41 11.80
CA ALA A 616 -19.84 18.08 11.37
C ALA A 616 -20.87 18.18 10.24
N GLN A 617 -21.76 19.16 10.26
CA GLN A 617 -22.76 19.41 9.24
C GLN A 617 -22.12 19.87 7.92
N GLN A 618 -21.18 20.81 7.96
CA GLN A 618 -20.45 21.30 6.79
C GLN A 618 -19.62 20.20 6.15
N ALA A 619 -18.93 19.39 6.95
CA ALA A 619 -18.18 18.25 6.48
C ALA A 619 -19.09 17.19 5.80
N ALA A 620 -20.25 16.89 6.39
CA ALA A 620 -21.23 15.98 5.80
C ALA A 620 -21.78 16.52 4.46
N GLN A 621 -22.04 17.82 4.38
CA GLN A 621 -22.48 18.47 3.15
C GLN A 621 -21.44 18.39 2.02
N LEU A 622 -20.17 18.66 2.33
CA LEU A 622 -19.07 18.56 1.38
C LEU A 622 -18.87 17.10 0.90
N GLN A 623 -18.92 16.13 1.82
CA GLN A 623 -18.83 14.72 1.48
C GLN A 623 -19.99 14.25 0.59
N SER A 624 -21.21 14.70 0.88
CA SER A 624 -22.37 14.39 0.05
C SER A 624 -22.26 14.99 -1.35
N PHE A 625 -21.77 16.21 -1.47
CA PHE A 625 -21.46 16.84 -2.76
C PHE A 625 -20.46 16.00 -3.56
N LEU A 626 -19.35 15.59 -2.94
CA LEU A 626 -18.31 14.77 -3.57
C LEU A 626 -18.85 13.41 -4.02
N ALA A 627 -19.62 12.74 -3.15
CA ALA A 627 -20.24 11.45 -3.50
C ALA A 627 -21.20 11.57 -4.69
N GLN A 628 -21.98 12.64 -4.75
CA GLN A 628 -22.89 12.90 -5.86
C GLN A 628 -22.15 13.29 -7.14
N ALA A 629 -21.09 14.10 -7.02
CA ALA A 629 -20.22 14.42 -8.13
C ALA A 629 -19.59 13.15 -8.71
N GLN A 630 -19.07 12.28 -7.85
CA GLN A 630 -18.51 10.98 -8.25
C GLN A 630 -19.55 10.09 -8.92
N ALA A 631 -20.74 9.98 -8.35
CA ALA A 631 -21.83 9.17 -8.93
C ALA A 631 -22.26 9.65 -10.31
N GLN A 632 -22.33 10.97 -10.54
CA GLN A 632 -22.67 11.53 -11.86
C GLN A 632 -21.60 11.24 -12.90
N LEU A 633 -20.33 11.31 -12.50
CA LEU A 633 -19.20 11.09 -13.39
C LEU A 633 -19.12 9.65 -13.91
N PHE A 634 -19.55 8.70 -13.09
CA PHE A 634 -19.37 7.27 -13.35
C PHE A 634 -20.66 6.54 -13.72
N SER A 635 -21.79 7.25 -13.77
CA SER A 635 -23.11 6.59 -13.88
C SER A 635 -23.42 5.98 -15.24
N THR A 636 -22.87 6.49 -16.34
CA THR A 636 -23.29 6.08 -17.68
C THR A 636 -22.26 5.20 -18.39
N GLU A 637 -21.01 5.57 -18.38
CA GLU A 637 -19.97 4.92 -19.17
C GLU A 637 -19.34 3.72 -18.45
N LEU A 638 -19.14 3.84 -17.13
CA LEU A 638 -18.54 2.75 -16.36
C LEU A 638 -19.47 1.55 -16.16
N GLN A 639 -20.78 1.75 -16.17
CA GLN A 639 -21.74 0.62 -16.05
C GLN A 639 -21.68 -0.36 -17.23
N SER A 640 -21.24 0.08 -18.39
CA SER A 640 -21.06 -0.76 -19.56
C SER A 640 -19.74 -1.54 -19.58
N LEU A 641 -18.79 -1.18 -18.71
CA LEU A 641 -17.47 -1.79 -18.64
C LEU A 641 -17.50 -3.16 -17.92
N PRO A 642 -16.54 -4.05 -18.20
CA PRO A 642 -16.37 -5.29 -17.43
C PRO A 642 -16.20 -5.04 -15.93
N THR A 643 -16.66 -5.96 -15.10
CA THR A 643 -16.64 -5.83 -13.63
C THR A 643 -15.23 -5.60 -13.08
N SER A 644 -14.23 -6.27 -13.61
CA SER A 644 -12.82 -6.08 -13.24
C SER A 644 -12.35 -4.65 -13.43
N VAL A 645 -12.73 -4.04 -14.55
CA VAL A 645 -12.39 -2.64 -14.86
C VAL A 645 -13.10 -1.69 -13.91
N GLN A 646 -14.39 -1.94 -13.64
CA GLN A 646 -15.16 -1.14 -12.66
C GLN A 646 -14.54 -1.19 -11.27
N GLN A 647 -14.11 -2.37 -10.81
CA GLN A 647 -13.47 -2.55 -9.50
C GLN A 647 -12.11 -1.86 -9.43
N ALA A 648 -11.25 -2.09 -10.41
CA ALA A 648 -9.94 -1.44 -10.47
C ALA A 648 -10.05 0.08 -10.55
N PHE A 649 -10.97 0.59 -11.35
CA PHE A 649 -11.26 2.01 -11.46
C PHE A 649 -11.77 2.59 -10.14
N SER A 650 -12.65 1.89 -9.44
CA SER A 650 -13.14 2.31 -8.12
C SER A 650 -12.02 2.40 -7.09
N LEU A 651 -11.09 1.44 -7.08
CA LEU A 651 -9.92 1.48 -6.19
C LEU A 651 -9.00 2.66 -6.54
N HIS A 652 -8.70 2.84 -7.81
CA HIS A 652 -7.88 3.97 -8.28
C HIS A 652 -8.54 5.31 -7.95
N SER A 653 -9.83 5.49 -8.23
CA SER A 653 -10.56 6.75 -8.03
C SER A 653 -10.68 7.16 -6.56
N GLN A 654 -10.67 6.22 -5.60
CA GLN A 654 -10.70 6.55 -4.17
C GLN A 654 -9.46 7.36 -3.74
N HIS A 655 -8.33 7.17 -4.39
CA HIS A 655 -7.08 7.85 -4.07
C HIS A 655 -6.85 9.12 -4.89
N SER A 656 -7.30 9.14 -6.15
CA SER A 656 -7.02 10.20 -7.11
C SER A 656 -8.20 11.14 -7.38
N TYR A 657 -9.41 10.76 -6.96
CA TYR A 657 -10.66 11.44 -7.31
C TYR A 657 -10.68 12.96 -7.06
N PRO A 658 -10.20 13.49 -5.94
CA PRO A 658 -10.22 14.94 -5.74
C PRO A 658 -9.27 15.72 -6.66
N ALA A 659 -8.08 15.19 -6.98
CA ALA A 659 -7.18 15.81 -7.96
C ALA A 659 -7.80 15.84 -9.36
N TRP A 660 -8.53 14.78 -9.70
CA TRP A 660 -9.25 14.66 -10.94
C TRP A 660 -10.46 15.59 -11.02
N LEU A 661 -11.25 15.75 -9.96
CA LEU A 661 -12.34 16.71 -9.93
C LEU A 661 -11.82 18.13 -10.12
N ASP A 662 -10.65 18.45 -9.55
CA ASP A 662 -9.97 19.72 -9.78
C ASP A 662 -9.60 19.94 -11.24
N HIS A 663 -8.93 18.97 -11.83
CA HIS A 663 -8.56 19.04 -13.25
C HIS A 663 -9.77 19.30 -14.14
N LEU A 664 -10.89 18.60 -13.87
CA LEU A 664 -12.14 18.85 -14.60
C LEU A 664 -12.74 20.24 -14.30
N LEU A 665 -12.78 20.63 -13.05
CA LEU A 665 -13.33 21.93 -12.66
C LEU A 665 -12.53 23.09 -13.21
N GLY A 666 -11.23 22.93 -13.41
CA GLY A 666 -10.34 23.90 -14.07
C GLY A 666 -10.54 24.04 -15.57
N ARG A 667 -11.31 23.14 -16.23
CA ARG A 667 -11.49 23.11 -17.69
C ARG A 667 -12.95 23.28 -18.09
N ASP A 668 -13.30 24.46 -18.61
CA ASP A 668 -14.64 24.73 -19.14
C ASP A 668 -14.91 24.05 -20.49
N ASP A 669 -13.86 23.79 -21.25
CA ASP A 669 -13.85 23.24 -22.61
C ASP A 669 -13.74 21.71 -22.65
N SER A 670 -13.71 21.03 -21.49
CA SER A 670 -13.58 19.57 -21.46
C SER A 670 -14.79 18.89 -22.14
N PRO A 671 -14.55 17.99 -23.11
CA PRO A 671 -15.62 17.19 -23.73
C PRO A 671 -16.43 16.37 -22.72
N PHE A 672 -15.83 16.09 -21.58
CA PHE A 672 -16.48 15.40 -20.47
C PHE A 672 -17.81 16.05 -20.05
N TRP A 673 -17.89 17.39 -19.98
CA TRP A 673 -19.12 18.07 -19.56
C TRP A 673 -20.30 17.82 -20.50
N GLN A 674 -20.05 17.70 -21.81
CA GLN A 674 -21.08 17.40 -22.78
C GLN A 674 -21.56 15.95 -22.67
N HIS A 675 -20.67 15.01 -22.40
CA HIS A 675 -21.00 13.59 -22.27
C HIS A 675 -21.72 13.28 -20.96
N ALA A 676 -21.22 13.76 -19.83
CA ALA A 676 -21.72 13.34 -18.52
C ALA A 676 -22.99 14.09 -18.11
N CYS A 677 -23.11 15.39 -18.36
CA CYS A 677 -24.15 16.23 -17.75
C CYS A 677 -24.67 17.36 -18.65
N GLY A 678 -24.26 17.45 -19.89
CA GLY A 678 -24.61 18.52 -20.81
C GLY A 678 -23.82 19.82 -20.61
N SER A 679 -23.41 20.16 -19.37
CA SER A 679 -22.52 21.29 -19.06
C SER A 679 -21.95 21.21 -17.64
N LYS A 680 -20.83 21.88 -17.40
CA LYS A 680 -20.24 22.05 -16.08
C LYS A 680 -21.22 22.66 -15.06
N ALA A 681 -21.99 23.65 -15.47
CA ALA A 681 -23.03 24.27 -14.62
C ALA A 681 -24.12 23.28 -14.23
N GLN A 682 -24.55 22.41 -15.13
CA GLN A 682 -25.55 21.38 -14.84
C GLN A 682 -25.00 20.31 -13.89
N PHE A 683 -23.76 19.90 -14.07
CA PHE A 683 -23.06 18.97 -13.18
C PHE A 683 -23.00 19.51 -11.74
N LEU A 684 -22.58 20.75 -11.57
CA LEU A 684 -22.52 21.42 -10.27
C LEU A 684 -23.91 21.53 -9.64
N LEU A 685 -24.90 21.95 -10.42
CA LEU A 685 -26.27 22.08 -9.95
C LEU A 685 -26.82 20.74 -9.42
N ASN A 686 -26.63 19.66 -10.16
CA ASN A 686 -27.06 18.32 -9.75
C ASN A 686 -26.34 17.87 -8.44
N SER A 687 -25.02 18.14 -8.36
CA SER A 687 -24.25 17.82 -7.15
C SER A 687 -24.71 18.63 -5.93
N PHE A 688 -25.06 19.91 -6.08
CA PHE A 688 -25.61 20.74 -5.02
C PHE A 688 -27.03 20.33 -4.59
N LEU A 689 -27.89 19.98 -5.54
CA LEU A 689 -29.25 19.53 -5.24
C LEU A 689 -29.28 18.30 -4.33
N HIS A 690 -28.41 17.34 -4.59
CA HIS A 690 -28.37 16.12 -3.81
C HIS A 690 -27.60 16.29 -2.49
N SER A 691 -26.61 17.20 -2.43
CA SER A 691 -25.86 17.47 -1.20
C SER A 691 -26.71 18.06 -0.07
N SER A 692 -27.77 18.78 -0.43
CA SER A 692 -28.70 19.36 0.56
C SER A 692 -29.58 18.33 1.25
N GLN A 693 -29.70 17.11 0.69
CA GLN A 693 -30.51 16.01 1.23
C GLN A 693 -29.72 15.09 2.19
N ALA A 694 -28.42 15.35 2.37
CA ALA A 694 -27.59 14.54 3.25
C ALA A 694 -28.05 14.68 4.71
N SER A 695 -28.54 13.58 5.26
CA SER A 695 -28.76 13.50 6.71
C SER A 695 -27.43 13.49 7.44
N SER A 696 -27.39 14.08 8.63
CA SER A 696 -26.22 14.10 9.52
C SER A 696 -25.74 12.71 9.95
N GLN A 697 -26.44 11.65 9.52
CA GLN A 697 -26.15 10.25 9.79
C GLN A 697 -25.39 9.52 8.67
N ALA A 698 -25.06 10.18 7.55
CA ALA A 698 -24.19 9.56 6.56
C ALA A 698 -22.81 9.35 7.23
N ALA A 699 -22.58 8.12 7.67
CA ALA A 699 -21.28 7.70 8.20
C ALA A 699 -20.25 7.94 7.09
N THR A 700 -19.48 9.00 7.23
CA THR A 700 -18.31 9.22 6.39
C THR A 700 -17.38 8.03 6.59
N PRO A 701 -16.88 7.40 5.51
CA PRO A 701 -15.78 6.47 5.64
C PRO A 701 -14.64 7.25 6.31
N GLN A 702 -14.36 6.95 7.57
CA GLN A 702 -13.18 7.48 8.23
C GLN A 702 -11.96 6.86 7.55
N PRO A 703 -10.91 7.61 7.24
CA PRO A 703 -9.65 7.01 6.88
C PRO A 703 -9.26 6.07 8.01
N SER A 704 -9.19 4.78 7.71
CA SER A 704 -8.86 3.77 8.70
C SER A 704 -7.35 3.86 8.97
N TYR A 705 -6.98 4.56 10.03
CA TYR A 705 -5.61 4.51 10.52
C TYR A 705 -5.32 3.11 11.04
N SER A 706 -4.13 2.62 10.75
CA SER A 706 -3.67 1.35 11.29
C SER A 706 -2.71 1.53 12.47
N GLN A 707 -1.77 2.46 12.35
CA GLN A 707 -0.71 2.65 13.33
C GLN A 707 -0.22 4.11 13.32
N SER A 708 0.16 4.63 14.51
CA SER A 708 0.79 5.94 14.65
C SER A 708 2.02 5.83 15.53
N LEU A 709 3.13 6.40 15.06
CA LEU A 709 4.39 6.53 15.77
C LEU A 709 4.65 8.02 16.04
N LEU A 710 4.99 8.36 17.26
CA LEU A 710 5.54 9.66 17.64
C LEU A 710 6.91 9.45 18.28
N VAL A 711 7.91 10.20 17.83
CA VAL A 711 9.18 10.38 18.53
C VAL A 711 9.29 11.88 18.87
N ASP A 712 9.32 12.20 20.17
CA ASP A 712 9.45 13.55 20.70
C ASP A 712 10.72 13.61 21.58
N PHE A 713 11.75 14.26 21.10
CA PHE A 713 13.05 14.34 21.77
C PHE A 713 13.02 15.13 23.09
N SER A 714 11.92 15.82 23.41
CA SER A 714 11.73 16.50 24.71
C SER A 714 11.38 15.54 25.85
N GLN A 715 10.91 14.33 25.53
CA GLN A 715 10.37 13.39 26.50
C GLN A 715 11.47 12.48 27.08
N ALA A 716 11.35 12.13 28.36
CA ALA A 716 12.22 11.13 28.98
C ALA A 716 12.11 9.76 28.30
N VAL A 717 10.91 9.41 27.78
CA VAL A 717 10.65 8.29 26.90
C VAL A 717 10.22 8.86 25.55
N PRO A 718 11.16 9.04 24.59
CA PRO A 718 10.87 9.74 23.35
C PRO A 718 9.81 9.07 22.47
N VAL A 719 9.75 7.73 22.46
CA VAL A 719 8.87 6.97 21.57
C VAL A 719 7.51 6.74 22.19
N SER A 720 6.47 7.10 21.45
CA SER A 720 5.09 6.76 21.74
C SER A 720 4.41 6.14 20.52
N ALA A 721 3.61 5.11 20.75
CA ALA A 721 2.98 4.29 19.72
C ALA A 721 1.47 4.17 19.96
N ALA A 722 0.68 4.28 18.89
CA ALA A 722 -0.74 3.97 18.94
C ALA A 722 -1.09 2.95 17.83
N SER A 723 -1.95 1.99 18.18
CA SER A 723 -2.48 1.01 17.24
C SER A 723 -3.99 1.15 17.14
N PHE A 724 -4.50 1.06 15.93
CA PHE A 724 -5.95 1.10 15.65
C PHE A 724 -6.48 -0.28 15.27
N SER A 725 -5.58 -1.24 15.04
CA SER A 725 -5.85 -2.65 14.81
C SER A 725 -4.95 -3.51 15.70
N GLY A 726 -5.25 -4.81 15.79
CA GLY A 726 -4.53 -5.73 16.67
C GLY A 726 -3.07 -5.94 16.30
N GLN A 727 -2.28 -6.34 17.28
CA GLN A 727 -0.88 -6.74 17.11
C GLN A 727 -0.75 -8.19 16.61
N SER A 728 -1.70 -9.07 16.93
CA SER A 728 -1.68 -10.50 16.60
C SER A 728 -2.61 -10.85 15.44
N ASP A 729 -2.20 -11.76 14.56
CA ASP A 729 -3.04 -12.38 13.54
C ASP A 729 -3.83 -13.58 14.05
N ASN A 730 -3.50 -14.10 15.22
CA ASN A 730 -4.17 -15.25 15.82
C ASN A 730 -5.53 -14.82 16.40
N PRO A 731 -6.68 -15.36 15.93
CA PRO A 731 -8.01 -14.98 16.39
C PRO A 731 -8.27 -15.30 17.88
N TYR A 732 -7.49 -16.17 18.50
CA TYR A 732 -7.59 -16.50 19.93
C TYR A 732 -6.68 -15.61 20.80
N SER A 733 -5.85 -14.78 20.21
CA SER A 733 -5.02 -13.84 20.97
C SER A 733 -5.86 -12.68 21.49
N PRO A 734 -5.66 -12.25 22.77
CA PRO A 734 -6.30 -11.07 23.31
C PRO A 734 -5.90 -9.77 22.55
N TYR A 735 -4.85 -9.85 21.72
CA TYR A 735 -4.32 -8.75 20.95
C TYR A 735 -4.72 -8.78 19.47
N GLN A 736 -5.63 -9.66 19.06
CA GLN A 736 -6.16 -9.69 17.69
C GLN A 736 -7.11 -8.52 17.43
N GLN A 737 -7.96 -8.20 18.40
CA GLN A 737 -8.83 -7.01 18.38
C GLN A 737 -8.57 -6.20 19.65
N LEU A 738 -8.26 -4.91 19.47
CA LEU A 738 -8.04 -4.03 20.61
C LEU A 738 -9.37 -3.54 21.20
N PRO A 739 -9.54 -3.55 22.54
CA PRO A 739 -10.66 -2.89 23.19
C PRO A 739 -10.71 -1.40 22.85
N LYS A 740 -11.91 -0.80 22.80
CA LYS A 740 -12.08 0.64 22.52
C LYS A 740 -11.25 1.55 23.44
N ALA A 741 -11.05 1.15 24.69
CA ALA A 741 -10.25 1.92 25.67
C ALA A 741 -8.75 1.95 25.34
N VAL A 742 -8.29 1.06 24.44
CA VAL A 742 -6.89 0.89 24.05
C VAL A 742 -6.65 1.40 22.64
N THR A 743 -7.64 1.24 21.75
CA THR A 743 -7.54 1.63 20.34
C THR A 743 -7.23 3.11 20.19
N GLY A 744 -6.17 3.42 19.45
CA GLY A 744 -5.73 4.79 19.16
C GLY A 744 -5.12 5.52 20.35
N LYS A 745 -4.94 4.90 21.51
CA LYS A 745 -4.25 5.49 22.64
C LYS A 745 -2.74 5.41 22.42
N LEU A 746 -2.04 6.53 22.71
CA LEU A 746 -0.58 6.56 22.72
C LEU A 746 -0.03 5.82 23.94
N TYR A 747 0.84 4.86 23.69
CA TYR A 747 1.60 4.11 24.68
C TYR A 747 3.07 4.46 24.55
N PRO A 748 3.76 4.88 25.61
CA PRO A 748 5.21 5.04 25.57
C PRO A 748 5.87 3.66 25.37
N LEU A 749 6.98 3.67 24.63
CA LEU A 749 7.82 2.48 24.42
C LEU A 749 9.17 2.73 25.13
N PRO A 750 9.25 2.57 26.46
CA PRO A 750 10.43 2.89 27.24
C PRO A 750 11.56 1.87 26.99
N ASN A 751 12.78 2.34 27.16
CA ASN A 751 14.01 1.56 27.13
C ASN A 751 14.81 1.65 28.46
N THR A 752 14.36 2.43 29.45
CA THR A 752 14.96 2.50 30.78
C THR A 752 14.21 1.60 31.77
N HIS A 753 14.92 0.94 32.68
CA HIS A 753 14.34 -0.06 33.60
C HIS A 753 13.15 0.46 34.41
N THR A 754 13.27 1.68 34.95
CA THR A 754 12.21 2.29 35.79
C THR A 754 10.92 2.56 35.00
N ASP A 755 11.04 3.00 33.76
CA ASP A 755 9.89 3.30 32.93
C ASP A 755 9.29 2.03 32.29
N ILE A 756 10.11 1.00 32.07
CA ILE A 756 9.67 -0.31 31.61
C ILE A 756 8.66 -0.91 32.61
N GLU A 757 8.98 -0.92 33.90
CA GLU A 757 8.06 -1.49 34.91
C GLU A 757 6.71 -0.73 34.98
N LYS A 758 6.71 0.57 34.75
CA LYS A 758 5.46 1.37 34.73
C LYS A 758 4.54 1.01 33.58
N VAL A 759 5.10 0.73 32.39
CA VAL A 759 4.34 0.49 31.15
C VAL A 759 3.96 -0.98 30.99
N TYR A 760 4.91 -1.88 31.25
CA TYR A 760 4.78 -3.31 30.99
C TYR A 760 4.47 -4.14 32.25
N GLY A 761 4.50 -3.52 33.43
CA GLY A 761 4.37 -4.24 34.70
C GLY A 761 5.59 -5.13 35.02
N LYS A 762 5.40 -6.08 35.92
CA LYS A 762 6.46 -7.03 36.33
C LYS A 762 6.35 -8.39 35.64
N GLN A 763 5.24 -8.67 34.99
CA GLN A 763 5.00 -9.97 34.36
C GLN A 763 5.79 -10.09 33.04
N ARG A 764 6.47 -11.22 32.87
CA ARG A 764 7.31 -11.51 31.70
C ARG A 764 7.13 -12.97 31.27
N LEU A 765 7.13 -13.19 29.96
CA LEU A 765 7.47 -14.48 29.42
C LEU A 765 8.99 -14.61 29.38
N THR A 766 9.54 -15.61 30.05
CA THR A 766 10.98 -15.84 30.10
C THR A 766 11.35 -17.00 29.18
N LEU A 767 12.22 -16.75 28.23
CA LEU A 767 12.84 -17.78 27.39
C LEU A 767 14.16 -18.20 28.05
N LEU A 768 14.35 -19.50 28.28
CA LEU A 768 15.56 -20.06 28.86
C LEU A 768 16.18 -21.10 27.93
N PRO A 769 17.52 -21.30 28.00
CA PRO A 769 18.15 -22.43 27.35
C PRO A 769 17.53 -23.76 27.81
N SER A 770 17.29 -24.66 26.84
CA SER A 770 17.05 -26.08 27.19
C SER A 770 18.36 -26.70 27.65
N LYS A 771 18.29 -27.48 28.71
CA LYS A 771 19.47 -28.25 29.18
C LYS A 771 19.93 -29.25 28.12
#